data_ddc70bec534fc20a675bae696008e8db
#
_entry.id   ddc70bec534fc20a675bae696008e8db
#
_cell.length_a   1.000
_cell.length_b   1.000
_cell.length_c   1.000
_cell.angle_alpha   90.00
_cell.angle_beta   90.00
_cell.angle_gamma   90.00
#
_symmetry.space_group_name_H-M   'P 1'
#
loop_
_entity.id
_entity.type
_entity.pdbx_description
1 polymer ?
#
loop_
_entity_poly.entity_id
_entity_poly.type
_entity_poly.pdbx_seq_one_letter_code
_entity_poly.pdbx_strand_id
1 'polypeptide(L)'
;MIAALAAAATLFCTASASAALSLHLQLTRAVAAAHSQPRYAPGVVLVGFHAGVPAGRRRALERMAGVRSARVLGVTAERSAASRRLKARIGPSFVLHVAPGRVRRTVAWLRARRSWVRYAEPDYLLTASAATRIPNDPDFPLQWGPLNTGQSVNGTSGVAGADDGAARAWAHSTGSQSIVIGEVDTGVDYTHPDLAANIWSNPGGIGGCPAGTHGYNVVASSCAPMDDDAVYGGHGTHVAGIMGAVGNNGIGVAGMNWNTTLLPVKWLDSNAAGTTTQLISALNWLLAAKQAGVNVRVVNDSATFVGTAYSQALSDEIDALGANNILFVTAAGNTGDDNDDLAVRRYPCGYDRPTEICVTASDQVGSLPSWANYGAATVDLAAPGVNIYSTLRNHGYGYISGGSMASPQVAGAAALVLSVQSMSPAALKADILSNVDKVPALSGLVRTGGGLDVCAAMPGCATTPSRPVKTGAPVISGVAQSGAVLSASTGSWSGSPTSFAYRWSRCSATGSGCVAISGATGSRYTVALGDVGFTLRVAVTATNSAGSASASSAPTAVVKPGASSLGYASVGSSTDTFLADRKRVSVYSFTGSASMSRLSVYLAPAGSPGQADVKGVVYADSAGAPGALLGTTAQVVYPAGGAAGWYALNFATPLRLAGGKYWIGVITGGSSGVAGFRYASVSGARDYNSDSYASGPSAQFGAVSVDSERMSLYATLS
;
A
#
# COMPACT_ATOMS: atom_id res chain seq x y z
N MET A 1 -2.29 2.60 -56.65
CA MET A 1 -3.20 1.97 -55.66
C MET A 1 -2.58 1.84 -54.24
N ILE A 2 -1.26 1.76 -54.10
CA ILE A 2 -0.60 1.64 -52.78
C ILE A 2 -0.51 2.98 -52.02
N ALA A 3 -0.46 4.10 -52.70
CA ALA A 3 -0.41 5.43 -52.08
C ALA A 3 -1.77 5.92 -51.51
N ALA A 4 -2.86 5.39 -51.98
CA ALA A 4 -4.20 5.76 -51.50
C ALA A 4 -4.60 5.03 -50.20
N LEU A 5 -4.05 3.84 -49.94
CA LEU A 5 -4.29 3.10 -48.68
C LEU A 5 -3.50 3.64 -47.48
N ALA A 6 -2.31 4.22 -47.75
CA ALA A 6 -1.51 4.84 -46.67
C ALA A 6 -2.13 6.15 -46.16
N ALA A 7 -2.76 6.93 -47.02
CA ALA A 7 -3.46 8.17 -46.65
C ALA A 7 -4.75 7.93 -45.84
N ALA A 8 -5.46 6.82 -46.13
CA ALA A 8 -6.66 6.45 -45.40
C ALA A 8 -6.36 5.91 -43.99
N ALA A 9 -5.27 5.17 -43.81
CA ALA A 9 -4.86 4.64 -42.51
C ALA A 9 -4.39 5.75 -41.57
N THR A 10 -3.71 6.79 -42.06
CA THR A 10 -3.28 7.94 -41.25
C THR A 10 -4.45 8.85 -40.83
N LEU A 11 -5.48 9.00 -41.68
CA LEU A 11 -6.66 9.78 -41.31
C LEU A 11 -7.56 9.10 -40.24
N PHE A 12 -7.65 7.77 -40.25
CA PHE A 12 -8.40 7.02 -39.24
C PHE A 12 -7.68 6.98 -37.88
N CYS A 13 -6.33 6.96 -37.85
CA CYS A 13 -5.56 6.98 -36.62
C CYS A 13 -5.57 8.37 -35.93
N THR A 14 -5.58 9.46 -36.68
CA THR A 14 -5.64 10.82 -36.13
C THR A 14 -7.04 11.21 -35.64
N ALA A 15 -8.09 10.70 -36.28
CA ALA A 15 -9.47 10.96 -35.83
C ALA A 15 -9.80 10.22 -34.51
N SER A 16 -9.28 9.01 -34.31
CA SER A 16 -9.47 8.26 -33.06
C SER A 16 -8.67 8.84 -31.89
N ALA A 17 -7.47 9.33 -32.14
CA ALA A 17 -6.63 9.97 -31.12
C ALA A 17 -7.23 11.33 -30.67
N SER A 18 -7.74 12.12 -31.60
CA SER A 18 -8.39 13.39 -31.31
C SER A 18 -9.71 13.22 -30.54
N ALA A 19 -10.51 12.19 -30.84
CA ALA A 19 -11.72 11.87 -30.12
C ALA A 19 -11.44 11.33 -28.71
N ALA A 20 -10.41 10.50 -28.54
CA ALA A 20 -9.97 10.01 -27.25
C ALA A 20 -9.40 11.14 -26.36
N LEU A 21 -8.63 12.06 -26.92
CA LEU A 21 -8.11 13.23 -26.22
C LEU A 21 -9.24 14.18 -25.79
N SER A 22 -10.26 14.39 -26.65
CA SER A 22 -11.43 15.21 -26.33
C SER A 22 -12.29 14.59 -25.23
N LEU A 23 -12.48 13.27 -25.26
CA LEU A 23 -13.21 12.55 -24.22
C LEU A 23 -12.45 12.55 -22.89
N HIS A 24 -11.12 12.39 -22.93
CA HIS A 24 -10.27 12.46 -21.74
C HIS A 24 -10.27 13.86 -21.12
N LEU A 25 -10.21 14.93 -21.95
CA LEU A 25 -10.33 16.33 -21.49
C LEU A 25 -11.73 16.64 -20.95
N GLN A 26 -12.79 16.04 -21.48
CA GLN A 26 -14.14 16.20 -20.93
C GLN A 26 -14.32 15.42 -19.63
N LEU A 27 -13.76 14.22 -19.50
CA LEU A 27 -13.76 13.44 -18.27
C LEU A 27 -12.92 14.11 -17.17
N THR A 28 -11.73 14.62 -17.48
CA THR A 28 -10.89 15.35 -16.51
C THR A 28 -11.55 16.65 -16.07
N ARG A 29 -12.21 17.40 -16.98
CA ARG A 29 -13.01 18.58 -16.61
C ARG A 29 -14.25 18.22 -15.79
N ALA A 30 -14.92 17.12 -16.07
CA ALA A 30 -16.05 16.63 -15.28
C ALA A 30 -15.63 16.14 -13.90
N VAL A 31 -14.49 15.45 -13.78
CA VAL A 31 -13.90 15.03 -12.51
C VAL A 31 -13.42 16.24 -11.70
N ALA A 32 -12.74 17.20 -12.33
CA ALA A 32 -12.35 18.44 -11.68
C ALA A 32 -13.56 19.27 -11.22
N ALA A 33 -14.63 19.34 -12.02
CA ALA A 33 -15.88 19.99 -11.64
C ALA A 33 -16.63 19.26 -10.52
N ALA A 34 -16.54 17.94 -10.43
CA ALA A 34 -17.10 17.15 -9.33
C ALA A 34 -16.34 17.35 -8.01
N HIS A 35 -15.05 17.65 -8.05
CA HIS A 35 -14.23 17.96 -6.88
C HIS A 35 -14.30 19.45 -6.45
N SER A 36 -14.83 20.32 -7.29
CA SER A 36 -14.94 21.78 -7.01
C SER A 36 -16.21 22.20 -6.26
N GLN A 37 -17.14 21.26 -5.96
CA GLN A 37 -18.34 21.62 -5.21
C GLN A 37 -18.00 21.83 -3.71
N PRO A 38 -18.23 23.02 -3.15
CA PRO A 38 -17.97 23.26 -1.75
C PRO A 38 -18.75 22.27 -0.86
N ARG A 39 -18.04 21.60 0.06
CA ARG A 39 -18.67 20.72 1.04
C ARG A 39 -19.26 21.53 2.18
N TYR A 40 -20.37 21.10 2.73
CA TYR A 40 -21.04 21.77 3.85
C TYR A 40 -21.57 20.77 4.86
N ALA A 41 -21.73 21.22 6.12
CA ALA A 41 -22.26 20.42 7.21
C ALA A 41 -23.67 19.91 6.90
N PRO A 42 -23.92 18.59 6.98
CA PRO A 42 -25.24 18.02 6.68
C PRO A 42 -26.31 18.60 7.62
N GLY A 43 -27.37 19.15 7.05
CA GLY A 43 -28.50 19.67 7.83
C GLY A 43 -28.29 21.02 8.50
N VAL A 44 -27.23 21.77 8.17
CA VAL A 44 -26.93 23.08 8.74
C VAL A 44 -27.01 24.18 7.68
N VAL A 45 -27.72 25.26 8.00
CA VAL A 45 -27.88 26.46 7.18
C VAL A 45 -27.59 27.69 8.02
N LEU A 46 -26.74 28.58 7.52
CA LEU A 46 -26.51 29.90 8.09
C LEU A 46 -27.47 30.91 7.45
N VAL A 47 -28.16 31.72 8.25
CA VAL A 47 -29.07 32.76 7.76
C VAL A 47 -28.88 34.06 8.52
N GLY A 48 -28.79 35.15 7.77
CA GLY A 48 -28.85 36.55 8.31
C GLY A 48 -30.15 37.23 7.92
N PHE A 49 -30.85 37.81 8.87
CA PHE A 49 -32.02 38.64 8.60
C PHE A 49 -31.67 40.12 8.57
N HIS A 50 -32.43 40.91 7.84
CA HIS A 50 -32.28 42.37 7.88
C HIS A 50 -32.63 42.93 9.27
N ALA A 51 -32.07 44.09 9.61
CA ALA A 51 -32.43 44.86 10.79
C ALA A 51 -33.95 45.16 10.77
N GLY A 52 -34.59 45.13 11.92
CA GLY A 52 -36.03 45.43 12.06
C GLY A 52 -37.00 44.31 11.71
N VAL A 53 -36.54 43.14 11.20
CA VAL A 53 -37.43 42.01 10.95
C VAL A 53 -37.96 41.45 12.30
N PRO A 54 -39.31 41.48 12.55
CA PRO A 54 -39.89 41.05 13.84
C PRO A 54 -39.61 39.61 14.15
N ALA A 55 -39.42 39.27 15.44
CA ALA A 55 -39.12 37.90 15.87
C ALA A 55 -40.22 36.89 15.47
N GLY A 56 -41.48 37.28 15.52
CA GLY A 56 -42.59 36.44 15.05
C GLY A 56 -42.50 36.08 13.57
N ARG A 57 -42.09 37.05 12.74
CA ARG A 57 -41.87 36.83 11.29
C ARG A 57 -40.70 35.89 11.01
N ARG A 58 -39.60 36.07 11.74
CA ARG A 58 -38.43 35.15 11.63
C ARG A 58 -38.85 33.69 11.96
N ARG A 59 -39.52 33.46 13.10
CA ARG A 59 -40.00 32.14 13.50
C ARG A 59 -41.00 31.53 12.51
N ALA A 60 -41.83 32.37 11.87
CA ALA A 60 -42.72 31.89 10.79
C ALA A 60 -41.95 31.41 9.59
N LEU A 61 -40.92 32.14 9.14
CA LEU A 61 -40.04 31.73 8.04
C LEU A 61 -39.27 30.46 8.37
N GLU A 62 -38.74 30.31 9.59
CA GLU A 62 -38.05 29.11 10.05
C GLU A 62 -38.95 27.88 9.98
N ARG A 63 -40.21 27.98 10.47
CA ARG A 63 -41.18 26.87 10.37
C ARG A 63 -41.52 26.50 8.91
N MET A 64 -41.74 27.51 8.05
CA MET A 64 -42.04 27.27 6.63
C MET A 64 -40.86 26.70 5.87
N ALA A 65 -39.63 26.96 6.31
CA ALA A 65 -38.42 26.39 5.77
C ALA A 65 -38.11 24.95 6.25
N GLY A 66 -38.95 24.42 7.14
CA GLY A 66 -38.77 23.09 7.74
C GLY A 66 -37.61 23.02 8.73
N VAL A 67 -37.36 24.10 9.44
CA VAL A 67 -36.31 24.19 10.47
C VAL A 67 -36.72 23.40 11.71
N ARG A 68 -35.82 22.54 12.17
CA ARG A 68 -36.00 21.72 13.38
C ARG A 68 -35.59 22.45 14.65
N SER A 69 -34.51 23.23 14.57
CA SER A 69 -34.04 24.12 15.62
C SER A 69 -33.28 25.31 15.03
N ALA A 70 -33.27 26.43 15.74
CA ALA A 70 -32.55 27.64 15.38
C ALA A 70 -31.75 28.16 16.57
N ARG A 71 -30.50 28.55 16.38
CA ARG A 71 -29.63 29.14 17.38
C ARG A 71 -29.04 30.44 16.86
N VAL A 72 -28.93 31.46 17.71
CA VAL A 72 -28.28 32.71 17.35
C VAL A 72 -26.78 32.46 17.02
N LEU A 73 -26.34 32.97 15.89
CA LEU A 73 -24.93 32.94 15.51
C LEU A 73 -24.26 34.21 16.12
N GLY A 74 -23.36 34.00 17.07
CA GLY A 74 -22.58 35.05 17.71
C GLY A 74 -22.19 34.71 19.14
N VAL A 75 -21.14 35.37 19.63
CA VAL A 75 -20.61 35.16 20.99
C VAL A 75 -21.50 35.93 21.99
N THR A 76 -21.86 35.29 23.08
CA THR A 76 -22.72 35.84 24.15
C THR A 76 -22.05 36.97 24.97
N ALA A 77 -20.78 37.28 24.72
CA ALA A 77 -20.00 38.28 25.46
C ALA A 77 -19.48 39.39 24.55
N GLU A 78 -20.39 40.21 23.98
CA GLU A 78 -19.94 41.44 23.26
C GLU A 78 -19.69 42.54 24.29
N ARG A 79 -18.40 42.78 24.57
CA ARG A 79 -17.95 43.78 25.55
C ARG A 79 -17.87 45.21 24.97
N SER A 80 -17.93 45.40 23.63
CA SER A 80 -17.80 46.76 23.04
C SER A 80 -19.11 47.35 22.54
N ALA A 81 -19.30 48.66 22.77
CA ALA A 81 -20.44 49.40 22.27
C ALA A 81 -20.48 49.48 20.73
N ALA A 82 -19.31 49.48 20.08
CA ALA A 82 -19.17 49.51 18.63
C ALA A 82 -19.74 48.21 17.98
N SER A 83 -19.42 47.01 18.52
CA SER A 83 -19.96 45.73 18.03
C SER A 83 -21.48 45.66 18.18
N ARG A 84 -22.04 46.17 19.27
CA ARG A 84 -23.48 46.26 19.47
C ARG A 84 -24.18 47.16 18.47
N ARG A 85 -23.60 48.33 18.17
CA ARG A 85 -24.13 49.28 17.16
C ARG A 85 -24.06 48.68 15.75
N LEU A 86 -22.99 47.97 15.38
CA LEU A 86 -22.85 47.33 14.08
C LEU A 86 -23.92 46.22 13.90
N LYS A 87 -24.13 45.36 14.88
CA LYS A 87 -25.17 44.33 14.81
C LYS A 87 -26.58 44.89 14.75
N ALA A 88 -26.86 45.98 15.45
CA ALA A 88 -28.16 46.67 15.34
C ALA A 88 -28.44 47.17 13.89
N ARG A 89 -27.39 47.56 13.13
CA ARG A 89 -27.50 47.99 11.74
C ARG A 89 -27.66 46.84 10.74
N ILE A 90 -26.98 45.70 10.96
CA ILE A 90 -26.96 44.61 9.98
C ILE A 90 -28.00 43.51 10.24
N GLY A 91 -28.58 43.45 11.42
CA GLY A 91 -29.58 42.47 11.84
C GLY A 91 -28.97 41.14 12.34
N PRO A 92 -29.79 40.27 12.94
CA PRO A 92 -29.32 39.05 13.58
C PRO A 92 -29.06 37.94 12.58
N SER A 93 -28.10 37.07 12.91
CA SER A 93 -27.78 35.85 12.18
C SER A 93 -28.05 34.60 13.02
N PHE A 94 -28.40 33.50 12.38
CA PHE A 94 -28.77 32.25 13.03
C PHE A 94 -28.15 31.04 12.33
N VAL A 95 -27.88 30.00 13.13
CA VAL A 95 -27.64 28.63 12.66
C VAL A 95 -28.97 27.88 12.69
N LEU A 96 -29.43 27.41 11.55
CA LEU A 96 -30.67 26.65 11.40
C LEU A 96 -30.33 25.18 11.17
N HIS A 97 -30.98 24.29 11.92
CA HIS A 97 -30.88 22.85 11.68
C HIS A 97 -32.10 22.37 10.90
N VAL A 98 -31.83 21.73 9.76
CA VAL A 98 -32.83 21.15 8.85
C VAL A 98 -32.53 19.66 8.61
N ALA A 99 -33.40 18.94 7.92
CA ALA A 99 -33.08 17.57 7.51
C ALA A 99 -31.86 17.59 6.54
N PRO A 100 -30.89 16.65 6.67
CA PRO A 100 -29.62 16.68 5.92
C PRO A 100 -29.77 16.88 4.40
N GLY A 101 -30.70 16.22 3.75
CA GLY A 101 -30.93 16.35 2.31
C GLY A 101 -31.64 17.66 1.89
N ARG A 102 -32.02 18.56 2.82
CA ARG A 102 -32.79 19.77 2.52
C ARG A 102 -31.97 21.05 2.49
N VAL A 103 -30.68 21.01 2.82
CA VAL A 103 -29.83 22.22 2.93
C VAL A 103 -29.93 23.11 1.71
N ARG A 104 -29.62 22.61 0.51
CA ARG A 104 -29.66 23.42 -0.74
C ARG A 104 -31.04 24.00 -1.01
N ARG A 105 -32.10 23.21 -0.82
CA ARG A 105 -33.48 23.63 -1.03
C ARG A 105 -33.90 24.72 -0.04
N THR A 106 -33.53 24.58 1.23
CA THR A 106 -33.78 25.57 2.28
C THR A 106 -33.04 26.89 2.01
N VAL A 107 -31.77 26.80 1.60
CA VAL A 107 -30.98 27.97 1.21
C VAL A 107 -31.61 28.73 0.06
N ALA A 108 -31.98 28.03 -1.03
CA ALA A 108 -32.64 28.63 -2.19
C ALA A 108 -33.97 29.29 -1.80
N TRP A 109 -34.76 28.60 -0.96
CA TRP A 109 -36.06 29.11 -0.48
C TRP A 109 -35.91 30.37 0.38
N LEU A 110 -34.93 30.42 1.28
CA LEU A 110 -34.63 31.58 2.10
C LEU A 110 -34.10 32.75 1.26
N ARG A 111 -33.16 32.51 0.33
CA ARG A 111 -32.62 33.50 -0.58
C ARG A 111 -33.69 34.21 -1.45
N ALA A 112 -34.76 33.51 -1.79
CA ALA A 112 -35.87 34.10 -2.55
C ALA A 112 -36.65 35.16 -1.74
N ARG A 113 -36.43 35.31 -0.43
CA ARG A 113 -37.14 36.24 0.47
C ARG A 113 -36.29 37.44 0.84
N ARG A 114 -35.76 38.11 -0.16
CA ARG A 114 -34.77 39.22 -0.06
C ARG A 114 -35.20 40.38 0.80
N SER A 115 -36.49 40.65 0.94
CA SER A 115 -37.01 41.72 1.81
C SER A 115 -36.81 41.46 3.32
N TRP A 116 -36.57 40.20 3.70
CA TRP A 116 -36.41 39.83 5.10
C TRP A 116 -35.10 39.10 5.38
N VAL A 117 -34.58 38.33 4.39
CA VAL A 117 -33.35 37.55 4.49
C VAL A 117 -32.22 38.29 3.77
N ARG A 118 -31.20 38.67 4.51
CA ARG A 118 -30.00 39.33 4.01
C ARG A 118 -29.08 38.34 3.28
N TYR A 119 -28.89 37.15 3.87
CA TYR A 119 -28.19 36.01 3.24
C TYR A 119 -28.74 34.70 3.80
N ALA A 120 -28.60 33.66 3.03
CA ALA A 120 -28.73 32.27 3.47
C ALA A 120 -27.71 31.44 2.69
N GLU A 121 -26.98 30.58 3.40
CA GLU A 121 -25.91 29.77 2.82
C GLU A 121 -25.75 28.44 3.58
N PRO A 122 -25.22 27.39 2.95
CA PRO A 122 -24.80 26.21 3.68
C PRO A 122 -23.73 26.60 4.70
N ASP A 123 -23.63 25.84 5.79
CA ASP A 123 -22.49 25.92 6.70
C ASP A 123 -21.32 25.16 6.06
N TYR A 124 -20.46 25.89 5.35
CA TYR A 124 -19.37 25.31 4.60
C TYR A 124 -18.34 24.70 5.54
N LEU A 125 -17.90 23.50 5.21
CA LEU A 125 -16.79 22.86 5.91
C LEU A 125 -15.50 23.57 5.51
N LEU A 126 -14.90 24.24 6.47
CA LEU A 126 -13.57 24.81 6.36
C LEU A 126 -12.61 23.77 6.95
N THR A 127 -11.76 23.21 6.12
CA THR A 127 -10.60 22.43 6.57
C THR A 127 -9.40 23.35 6.55
N ALA A 128 -8.63 23.40 7.62
CA ALA A 128 -7.25 23.86 7.53
C ALA A 128 -6.52 22.85 6.64
N SER A 129 -6.34 23.15 5.39
CA SER A 129 -5.49 22.41 4.48
C SER A 129 -4.10 22.97 4.64
N ALA A 130 -3.09 22.13 4.90
CA ALA A 130 -1.73 22.52 4.59
C ALA A 130 -1.72 22.81 3.09
N ALA A 131 -1.38 24.03 2.75
CA ALA A 131 -1.26 24.41 1.35
C ALA A 131 -0.16 23.54 0.74
N THR A 132 -0.47 22.80 -0.32
CA THR A 132 0.53 22.16 -1.17
C THR A 132 0.88 23.14 -2.28
N ARG A 133 2.17 23.23 -2.61
CA ARG A 133 2.63 24.00 -3.78
C ARG A 133 3.05 23.02 -4.86
N ILE A 134 2.33 23.04 -5.97
CA ILE A 134 2.57 22.17 -7.12
C ILE A 134 3.37 22.98 -8.15
N PRO A 135 4.52 22.47 -8.60
CA PRO A 135 5.30 23.11 -9.65
C PRO A 135 4.62 22.94 -11.03
N ASN A 136 5.02 23.78 -12.00
CA ASN A 136 4.48 23.73 -13.37
C ASN A 136 5.31 22.83 -14.31
N ASP A 137 6.26 22.06 -13.78
CA ASP A 137 7.16 21.20 -14.51
C ASP A 137 6.37 20.02 -15.10
N PRO A 138 6.49 19.76 -16.42
CA PRO A 138 5.58 18.85 -17.12
C PRO A 138 5.70 17.39 -16.64
N ASP A 139 6.86 16.95 -16.16
CA ASP A 139 7.10 15.60 -15.70
C ASP A 139 6.89 15.43 -14.18
N PHE A 140 6.52 16.49 -13.45
CA PHE A 140 6.21 16.39 -12.03
C PHE A 140 5.18 15.31 -11.68
N PRO A 141 4.14 15.04 -12.49
CA PRO A 141 3.20 13.94 -12.22
C PRO A 141 3.84 12.55 -12.18
N LEU A 142 5.06 12.37 -12.74
CA LEU A 142 5.84 11.14 -12.71
C LEU A 142 6.64 10.99 -11.40
N GLN A 143 6.78 12.08 -10.63
CA GLN A 143 7.50 12.14 -9.36
C GLN A 143 6.56 11.87 -8.18
N TRP A 144 6.48 10.62 -7.73
CA TRP A 144 5.65 10.28 -6.58
C TRP A 144 6.29 10.65 -5.23
N GLY A 145 7.63 10.74 -5.17
CA GLY A 145 8.36 11.07 -3.94
C GLY A 145 7.87 12.36 -3.28
N PRO A 146 7.87 13.51 -3.98
CA PRO A 146 7.40 14.78 -3.41
C PRO A 146 5.89 14.89 -3.22
N LEU A 147 5.08 14.11 -3.97
CA LEU A 147 3.62 14.09 -3.85
C LEU A 147 3.05 12.75 -4.32
N ASN A 148 2.57 11.95 -3.39
CA ASN A 148 1.88 10.70 -3.70
C ASN A 148 0.37 10.86 -3.50
N THR A 149 -0.38 10.91 -4.61
CA THR A 149 -1.85 10.97 -4.61
C THR A 149 -2.48 9.57 -4.81
N GLY A 150 -1.66 8.52 -4.83
CA GLY A 150 -2.06 7.16 -5.21
C GLY A 150 -1.97 6.94 -6.73
N GLN A 151 -1.27 7.82 -7.46
CA GLN A 151 -1.06 7.68 -8.91
C GLN A 151 -0.25 6.42 -9.24
N SER A 152 -0.44 5.93 -10.46
CA SER A 152 0.42 4.85 -11.00
C SER A 152 1.65 5.47 -11.65
N VAL A 153 2.83 5.08 -11.18
CA VAL A 153 4.13 5.51 -11.70
C VAL A 153 4.91 4.28 -12.12
N ASN A 154 5.38 4.28 -13.37
CA ASN A 154 6.11 3.16 -13.98
C ASN A 154 5.39 1.79 -13.78
N GLY A 155 4.05 1.77 -13.97
CA GLY A 155 3.22 0.57 -13.82
C GLY A 155 2.89 0.16 -12.38
N THR A 156 3.38 0.87 -11.37
CA THR A 156 3.13 0.58 -9.95
C THR A 156 2.21 1.64 -9.35
N SER A 157 1.12 1.22 -8.72
CA SER A 157 0.19 2.13 -8.03
C SER A 157 0.71 2.53 -6.66
N GLY A 158 0.59 3.81 -6.34
CA GLY A 158 0.97 4.36 -5.03
C GLY A 158 -0.15 4.30 -3.99
N VAL A 159 0.19 4.69 -2.77
CA VAL A 159 -0.75 4.96 -1.68
C VAL A 159 -0.67 6.45 -1.34
N ALA A 160 -1.80 7.13 -1.45
CA ALA A 160 -1.87 8.56 -1.20
C ALA A 160 -1.33 8.93 0.19
N GLY A 161 -0.37 9.86 0.22
CA GLY A 161 0.32 10.31 1.42
C GLY A 161 1.54 9.48 1.83
N ALA A 162 1.90 8.43 1.08
CA ALA A 162 3.18 7.76 1.23
C ALA A 162 4.24 8.51 0.39
N ASP A 163 4.57 9.75 0.79
CA ASP A 163 5.51 10.68 0.17
C ASP A 163 6.43 11.30 1.22
N ASP A 164 7.39 12.10 0.78
CA ASP A 164 8.37 12.76 1.64
C ASP A 164 7.92 14.14 2.19
N GLY A 165 6.71 14.57 1.87
CA GLY A 165 6.14 15.85 2.34
C GLY A 165 6.62 17.08 1.61
N ALA A 166 7.42 16.96 0.53
CA ALA A 166 8.02 18.11 -0.16
C ALA A 166 6.98 19.09 -0.73
N ALA A 167 5.91 18.60 -1.36
CA ALA A 167 4.86 19.47 -1.90
C ALA A 167 4.17 20.33 -0.82
N ARG A 168 4.14 19.86 0.43
CA ARG A 168 3.69 20.63 1.60
C ARG A 168 4.74 21.64 2.05
N ALA A 169 6.00 21.19 2.10
CA ALA A 169 7.15 22.01 2.49
C ALA A 169 7.36 23.19 1.55
N TRP A 170 7.14 23.03 0.24
CA TRP A 170 7.29 24.09 -0.76
C TRP A 170 6.33 25.26 -0.60
N ALA A 171 5.23 25.10 0.13
CA ALA A 171 4.39 26.21 0.52
C ALA A 171 5.08 27.18 1.52
N HIS A 172 6.13 26.71 2.22
CA HIS A 172 6.90 27.48 3.20
C HIS A 172 8.24 27.94 2.65
N SER A 173 8.96 27.05 1.94
CA SER A 173 10.21 27.38 1.25
C SER A 173 10.43 26.46 0.07
N THR A 174 11.04 26.99 -0.98
CA THR A 174 11.52 26.21 -2.13
C THR A 174 13.04 26.08 -2.16
N GLY A 175 13.69 26.34 -1.03
CA GLY A 175 15.14 26.28 -0.88
C GLY A 175 15.81 27.65 -0.95
N SER A 176 17.13 27.65 -0.95
CA SER A 176 17.96 28.86 -1.02
C SER A 176 19.30 28.59 -1.69
N GLN A 177 19.66 29.39 -2.68
CA GLN A 177 20.99 29.34 -3.32
C GLN A 177 22.15 29.63 -2.36
N SER A 178 21.86 30.18 -1.16
CA SER A 178 22.89 30.35 -0.14
C SER A 178 23.29 29.05 0.57
N ILE A 179 22.52 27.99 0.42
CA ILE A 179 22.82 26.66 0.96
C ILE A 179 23.44 25.81 -0.15
N VAL A 180 24.68 25.36 0.06
CA VAL A 180 25.40 24.53 -0.90
C VAL A 180 25.34 23.06 -0.46
N ILE A 181 24.89 22.22 -1.38
CA ILE A 181 24.92 20.75 -1.25
C ILE A 181 26.10 20.26 -2.03
N GLY A 182 27.09 19.63 -1.36
CA GLY A 182 28.15 18.91 -2.00
C GLY A 182 27.63 17.55 -2.47
N GLU A 183 27.82 17.22 -3.72
CA GLU A 183 27.48 15.93 -4.29
C GLU A 183 28.74 15.17 -4.64
N VAL A 184 28.96 14.02 -4.03
CA VAL A 184 30.08 13.15 -4.31
C VAL A 184 29.58 11.89 -4.99
N ASP A 185 29.78 11.82 -6.36
CA ASP A 185 29.19 10.76 -7.19
C ASP A 185 29.99 10.57 -8.51
N THR A 186 29.33 10.11 -9.58
CA THR A 186 29.89 9.97 -10.96
C THR A 186 30.12 11.29 -11.69
N GLY A 187 29.83 12.43 -11.04
CA GLY A 187 29.79 13.77 -11.62
C GLY A 187 28.36 14.18 -11.96
N VAL A 188 28.20 15.36 -12.55
CA VAL A 188 26.90 15.92 -12.94
C VAL A 188 26.97 16.46 -14.36
N ASP A 189 25.93 16.26 -15.16
CA ASP A 189 25.72 17.06 -16.38
C ASP A 189 25.31 18.48 -15.99
N TYR A 190 26.29 19.29 -15.66
CA TYR A 190 26.07 20.68 -15.22
C TYR A 190 25.58 21.58 -16.35
N THR A 191 25.44 21.05 -17.60
CA THR A 191 24.80 21.75 -18.72
C THR A 191 23.33 21.42 -18.86
N HIS A 192 22.81 20.45 -18.09
CA HIS A 192 21.43 20.02 -18.13
C HIS A 192 20.50 21.22 -17.86
N PRO A 193 19.53 21.54 -18.73
CA PRO A 193 18.72 22.75 -18.63
C PRO A 193 17.91 22.85 -17.32
N ASP A 194 17.59 21.69 -16.71
CA ASP A 194 16.87 21.62 -15.46
C ASP A 194 17.77 21.65 -14.20
N LEU A 195 19.10 21.70 -14.39
CA LEU A 195 20.10 21.77 -13.31
C LEU A 195 20.95 23.04 -13.35
N ALA A 196 21.28 23.53 -14.53
CA ALA A 196 22.31 24.53 -14.76
C ALA A 196 22.19 25.79 -13.87
N ALA A 197 20.98 26.28 -13.58
CA ALA A 197 20.75 27.44 -12.75
C ALA A 197 21.04 27.21 -11.25
N ASN A 198 21.07 25.95 -10.83
CA ASN A 198 21.38 25.53 -9.45
C ASN A 198 22.80 24.98 -9.30
N ILE A 199 23.56 24.89 -10.38
CA ILE A 199 24.96 24.43 -10.31
C ILE A 199 25.88 25.53 -9.80
N TRP A 200 26.76 25.15 -8.89
CA TRP A 200 27.80 26.05 -8.38
C TRP A 200 28.74 26.53 -9.49
N SER A 201 29.13 27.79 -9.43
CA SER A 201 30.15 28.36 -10.30
C SER A 201 31.31 28.90 -9.47
N ASN A 202 32.52 28.45 -9.79
CA ASN A 202 33.75 28.87 -9.12
C ASN A 202 33.99 30.36 -9.33
N PRO A 203 34.14 31.18 -8.28
CA PRO A 203 34.51 32.57 -8.44
C PRO A 203 35.98 32.75 -8.89
N GLY A 204 36.76 31.67 -8.84
CA GLY A 204 38.16 31.60 -9.22
C GLY A 204 39.08 31.24 -8.06
N GLY A 205 39.96 30.28 -8.28
CA GLY A 205 41.01 29.85 -7.35
C GLY A 205 40.57 28.84 -6.28
N ILE A 206 39.29 28.58 -6.10
CA ILE A 206 38.84 27.58 -5.15
C ILE A 206 39.19 26.17 -5.66
N GLY A 207 39.90 25.40 -4.80
CA GLY A 207 40.40 24.09 -5.12
C GLY A 207 41.43 24.04 -6.26
N GLY A 208 42.07 25.17 -6.53
CA GLY A 208 43.01 25.32 -7.64
C GLY A 208 42.37 25.45 -9.03
N CYS A 209 41.02 25.62 -9.08
CA CYS A 209 40.26 25.65 -10.33
C CYS A 209 40.01 27.08 -10.83
N PRO A 210 39.99 27.31 -12.17
CA PRO A 210 39.65 28.60 -12.75
C PRO A 210 38.23 29.08 -12.44
N ALA A 211 37.99 30.39 -12.60
CA ALA A 211 36.66 30.96 -12.56
C ALA A 211 35.73 30.32 -13.61
N GLY A 212 34.47 30.15 -13.27
CA GLY A 212 33.44 29.56 -14.15
C GLY A 212 33.48 28.03 -14.24
N THR A 213 34.38 27.33 -13.50
CA THR A 213 34.29 25.87 -13.35
C THR A 213 33.24 25.47 -12.32
N HIS A 214 32.77 24.23 -12.37
CA HIS A 214 31.55 23.83 -11.63
C HIS A 214 31.81 22.82 -10.50
N GLY A 215 33.06 22.51 -10.18
CA GLY A 215 33.43 21.57 -9.14
C GLY A 215 34.77 20.89 -9.47
N TYR A 216 34.96 19.63 -9.04
CA TYR A 216 36.20 18.92 -9.20
C TYR A 216 36.01 17.46 -9.59
N ASN A 217 36.88 16.95 -10.45
CA ASN A 217 36.97 15.56 -10.85
C ASN A 217 38.22 14.93 -10.23
N VAL A 218 38.04 14.13 -9.17
CA VAL A 218 39.12 13.42 -8.47
C VAL A 218 39.73 12.34 -9.34
N VAL A 219 38.95 11.69 -10.19
CA VAL A 219 39.40 10.58 -11.06
C VAL A 219 40.41 11.08 -12.08
N ALA A 220 40.12 12.23 -12.70
CA ALA A 220 40.96 12.83 -13.72
C ALA A 220 41.87 13.95 -13.17
N SER A 221 41.80 14.28 -11.88
CA SER A 221 42.52 15.43 -11.28
C SER A 221 42.27 16.73 -12.06
N SER A 222 41.01 17.03 -12.38
CA SER A 222 40.61 18.16 -13.22
C SER A 222 39.45 18.93 -12.69
N CYS A 223 39.21 20.14 -13.17
CA CYS A 223 38.11 21.02 -12.76
C CYS A 223 36.83 20.81 -13.57
N ALA A 224 36.64 19.64 -14.16
CA ALA A 224 35.51 19.28 -15.00
C ALA A 224 34.79 18.03 -14.44
N PRO A 225 33.88 18.18 -13.46
CA PRO A 225 33.16 17.05 -12.87
C PRO A 225 31.96 16.62 -13.72
N MET A 226 32.13 16.56 -15.06
CA MET A 226 31.07 16.11 -15.96
C MET A 226 30.77 14.65 -15.71
N ASP A 227 29.51 14.30 -15.72
CA ASP A 227 29.03 12.94 -15.58
C ASP A 227 29.28 12.15 -16.89
N ASP A 228 30.03 11.06 -16.78
CA ASP A 228 30.32 10.16 -17.88
C ASP A 228 29.87 8.71 -17.62
N ASP A 229 29.06 8.52 -16.56
CA ASP A 229 28.55 7.21 -16.16
C ASP A 229 27.82 6.51 -17.31
N ALA A 230 28.32 5.32 -17.68
CA ALA A 230 27.78 4.50 -18.74
C ALA A 230 26.85 3.38 -18.23
N VAL A 231 26.84 3.12 -16.92
CA VAL A 231 26.11 2.00 -16.31
C VAL A 231 24.65 2.35 -16.12
N TYR A 232 24.38 3.53 -15.54
CA TYR A 232 23.02 3.99 -15.21
C TYR A 232 22.54 5.13 -16.10
N GLY A 233 23.37 5.61 -17.03
CA GLY A 233 23.06 6.73 -17.91
C GLY A 233 23.20 8.11 -17.26
N GLY A 234 23.96 8.20 -16.17
CA GLY A 234 24.21 9.42 -15.41
C GLY A 234 23.69 9.35 -13.99
N HIS A 235 24.29 8.49 -13.16
CA HIS A 235 23.88 8.28 -11.77
C HIS A 235 23.96 9.57 -10.94
N GLY A 236 25.09 10.28 -10.97
CA GLY A 236 25.21 11.54 -10.24
C GLY A 236 24.30 12.64 -10.78
N THR A 237 24.08 12.70 -12.11
CA THR A 237 23.10 13.62 -12.70
C THR A 237 21.68 13.34 -12.19
N HIS A 238 21.33 12.06 -12.01
CA HIS A 238 20.03 11.67 -11.44
C HIS A 238 19.89 12.07 -9.98
N VAL A 239 20.93 11.83 -9.18
CA VAL A 239 21.06 12.22 -7.78
C VAL A 239 20.95 13.74 -7.63
N ALA A 240 21.65 14.51 -8.47
CA ALA A 240 21.59 15.97 -8.51
C ALA A 240 20.16 16.50 -8.72
N GLY A 241 19.42 15.90 -9.67
CA GLY A 241 18.04 16.27 -9.97
C GLY A 241 17.10 16.06 -8.79
N ILE A 242 17.26 14.97 -8.03
CA ILE A 242 16.47 14.72 -6.81
C ILE A 242 16.70 15.83 -5.78
N MET A 243 17.94 16.24 -5.56
CA MET A 243 18.28 17.27 -4.60
C MET A 243 17.86 18.67 -5.04
N GLY A 244 18.04 18.98 -6.33
CA GLY A 244 17.99 20.37 -6.77
C GLY A 244 17.73 20.61 -8.25
N ALA A 245 16.92 19.81 -8.96
CA ALA A 245 16.35 20.24 -10.23
C ALA A 245 15.53 21.53 -10.02
N VAL A 246 15.64 22.45 -10.98
CA VAL A 246 15.02 23.78 -10.89
C VAL A 246 13.51 23.66 -11.00
N GLY A 247 12.82 23.72 -9.89
CA GLY A 247 11.36 23.56 -9.90
C GLY A 247 10.62 24.80 -10.36
N ASN A 248 9.44 24.60 -10.95
CA ASN A 248 8.54 25.63 -11.46
C ASN A 248 9.15 26.47 -12.58
N ASN A 249 9.97 25.85 -13.43
CA ASN A 249 10.61 26.45 -14.58
C ASN A 249 9.94 26.06 -15.93
N GLY A 250 8.93 25.18 -15.89
CA GLY A 250 8.15 24.73 -17.05
C GLY A 250 8.83 23.65 -17.88
N ILE A 251 9.90 23.03 -17.37
CA ILE A 251 10.61 21.92 -18.03
C ILE A 251 10.86 20.79 -17.03
N GLY A 252 10.87 19.55 -17.51
CA GLY A 252 11.28 18.34 -16.79
C GLY A 252 10.64 18.17 -15.42
N VAL A 253 11.46 18.17 -14.37
CA VAL A 253 11.14 17.74 -13.00
C VAL A 253 11.44 18.81 -11.96
N ALA A 254 10.94 18.64 -10.75
CA ALA A 254 11.28 19.49 -9.60
C ALA A 254 12.13 18.71 -8.59
N GLY A 255 13.27 19.27 -8.19
CA GLY A 255 14.06 18.74 -7.07
C GLY A 255 13.45 19.08 -5.71
N MET A 256 13.93 18.44 -4.63
CA MET A 256 13.57 18.75 -3.26
C MET A 256 13.73 20.25 -2.98
N ASN A 257 14.75 20.87 -3.55
CA ASN A 257 14.95 22.32 -3.57
C ASN A 257 14.83 22.86 -4.99
N TRP A 258 13.86 23.74 -5.25
CA TRP A 258 13.75 24.45 -6.55
C TRP A 258 14.86 25.47 -6.75
N ASN A 259 15.38 25.99 -5.64
CA ASN A 259 16.48 26.94 -5.56
C ASN A 259 17.50 26.43 -4.55
N THR A 260 18.68 26.06 -4.99
CA THR A 260 19.80 25.63 -4.15
C THR A 260 21.10 25.84 -4.91
N THR A 261 22.23 25.46 -4.32
CA THR A 261 23.49 25.39 -5.05
C THR A 261 24.04 23.97 -4.93
N LEU A 262 24.18 23.28 -6.05
CA LEU A 262 24.77 21.95 -6.16
C LEU A 262 26.25 22.08 -6.52
N LEU A 263 27.12 21.48 -5.72
CA LEU A 263 28.57 21.47 -5.91
C LEU A 263 29.07 20.05 -6.21
N PRO A 264 29.16 19.66 -7.48
CA PRO A 264 29.59 18.31 -7.84
C PRO A 264 31.08 18.07 -7.61
N VAL A 265 31.40 16.91 -7.01
CA VAL A 265 32.75 16.38 -6.94
C VAL A 265 32.76 14.94 -7.40
N LYS A 266 33.26 14.71 -8.61
CA LYS A 266 33.29 13.38 -9.22
C LYS A 266 34.42 12.54 -8.61
N TRP A 267 34.06 11.42 -7.97
CA TRP A 267 35.02 10.44 -7.45
C TRP A 267 34.82 9.02 -7.98
N LEU A 268 33.65 8.75 -8.56
CA LEU A 268 33.37 7.52 -9.28
C LEU A 268 33.69 7.70 -10.78
N ASP A 269 34.24 6.66 -11.40
CA ASP A 269 34.54 6.64 -12.83
C ASP A 269 33.30 6.39 -13.71
N SER A 270 33.48 6.19 -15.02
CA SER A 270 32.41 5.90 -15.98
C SER A 270 31.73 4.54 -15.78
N ASN A 271 32.28 3.67 -14.94
CA ASN A 271 31.68 2.40 -14.53
C ASN A 271 31.00 2.49 -13.16
N ALA A 272 30.79 3.70 -12.63
CA ALA A 272 30.30 3.96 -11.30
C ALA A 272 31.14 3.28 -10.20
N ALA A 273 32.45 3.21 -10.39
CA ALA A 273 33.40 2.59 -9.47
C ALA A 273 34.45 3.60 -8.98
N GLY A 274 34.87 3.44 -7.73
CA GLY A 274 35.90 4.30 -7.12
C GLY A 274 36.55 3.63 -5.92
N THR A 275 37.50 4.32 -5.32
CA THR A 275 38.25 3.85 -4.14
C THR A 275 37.99 4.72 -2.93
N THR A 276 38.23 4.18 -1.73
CA THR A 276 38.18 4.95 -0.47
C THR A 276 39.05 6.20 -0.53
N THR A 277 40.25 6.11 -1.14
CA THR A 277 41.15 7.26 -1.31
C THR A 277 40.52 8.37 -2.18
N GLN A 278 39.81 7.99 -3.24
CA GLN A 278 39.13 8.97 -4.11
C GLN A 278 37.96 9.64 -3.37
N LEU A 279 37.15 8.89 -2.61
CA LEU A 279 36.08 9.48 -1.78
C LEU A 279 36.67 10.43 -0.72
N ILE A 280 37.68 10.02 0.03
CA ILE A 280 38.37 10.90 1.01
C ILE A 280 38.90 12.17 0.31
N SER A 281 39.49 12.04 -0.89
CA SER A 281 39.96 13.19 -1.65
C SER A 281 38.84 14.13 -2.08
N ALA A 282 37.68 13.59 -2.43
CA ALA A 282 36.48 14.38 -2.75
C ALA A 282 35.95 15.14 -1.53
N LEU A 283 35.87 14.49 -0.36
CA LEU A 283 35.43 15.12 0.89
C LEU A 283 36.40 16.21 1.33
N ASN A 284 37.73 15.96 1.25
CA ASN A 284 38.77 16.96 1.51
C ASN A 284 38.68 18.18 0.59
N TRP A 285 38.36 17.96 -0.69
CA TRP A 285 38.15 19.06 -1.64
C TRP A 285 36.96 19.92 -1.23
N LEU A 286 35.86 19.31 -0.81
CA LEU A 286 34.68 20.03 -0.28
C LEU A 286 34.99 20.79 1.02
N LEU A 287 35.80 20.22 1.93
CA LEU A 287 36.29 20.91 3.11
C LEU A 287 37.14 22.12 2.76
N ALA A 288 38.05 21.99 1.78
CA ALA A 288 38.85 23.11 1.30
C ALA A 288 37.99 24.21 0.65
N ALA A 289 36.96 23.83 -0.12
CA ALA A 289 36.00 24.77 -0.66
C ALA A 289 35.23 25.50 0.47
N LYS A 290 34.80 24.77 1.52
CA LYS A 290 34.17 25.34 2.71
C LYS A 290 35.08 26.36 3.41
N GLN A 291 36.35 26.05 3.60
CA GLN A 291 37.36 26.93 4.21
C GLN A 291 37.63 28.16 3.33
N ALA A 292 37.50 28.03 2.01
CA ALA A 292 37.58 29.15 1.07
C ALA A 292 36.30 30.00 0.98
N GLY A 293 35.29 29.74 1.83
CA GLY A 293 34.09 30.54 1.96
C GLY A 293 32.84 30.01 1.25
N VAL A 294 32.92 28.87 0.58
CA VAL A 294 31.72 28.21 -0.01
C VAL A 294 30.84 27.67 1.13
N ASN A 295 29.57 28.04 1.17
CA ASN A 295 28.68 27.64 2.27
C ASN A 295 28.16 26.20 2.10
N VAL A 296 29.07 25.20 1.97
CA VAL A 296 28.70 23.78 1.98
C VAL A 296 28.10 23.43 3.33
N ARG A 297 26.89 22.91 3.36
CA ARG A 297 26.16 22.58 4.59
C ARG A 297 25.73 21.11 4.66
N VAL A 298 25.56 20.46 3.51
CA VAL A 298 25.17 19.06 3.37
C VAL A 298 26.06 18.44 2.32
N VAL A 299 26.47 17.19 2.53
CA VAL A 299 27.13 16.35 1.52
C VAL A 299 26.29 15.09 1.35
N ASN A 300 25.99 14.74 0.11
CA ASN A 300 25.35 13.49 -0.26
C ASN A 300 26.38 12.55 -0.90
N ASP A 301 26.46 11.31 -0.39
CA ASP A 301 27.16 10.19 -0.97
C ASP A 301 26.18 9.04 -1.22
N SER A 302 25.85 8.80 -2.49
CA SER A 302 24.90 7.75 -2.89
C SER A 302 25.57 6.40 -3.18
N ALA A 303 26.81 6.20 -2.71
CA ALA A 303 27.58 4.97 -2.91
C ALA A 303 27.76 4.18 -1.60
N THR A 304 27.97 2.88 -1.74
CA THR A 304 28.35 1.98 -0.65
C THR A 304 29.52 1.10 -1.06
N PHE A 305 30.37 0.75 -0.13
CA PHE A 305 31.48 -0.17 -0.42
C PHE A 305 30.99 -1.58 -0.66
N VAL A 306 31.65 -2.26 -1.61
CA VAL A 306 31.49 -3.68 -1.80
C VAL A 306 32.20 -4.42 -0.66
N GLY A 307 31.44 -5.20 0.13
CA GLY A 307 31.96 -5.89 1.31
C GLY A 307 31.89 -5.06 2.61
N THR A 308 32.49 -5.56 3.67
CA THR A 308 32.37 -5.06 5.04
C THR A 308 33.63 -4.34 5.56
N ALA A 309 34.43 -3.78 4.62
CA ALA A 309 35.70 -3.15 4.97
C ALA A 309 35.48 -1.82 5.71
N TYR A 310 35.83 -1.79 7.00
CA TYR A 310 35.89 -0.57 7.80
C TYR A 310 37.14 0.26 7.42
N SER A 311 36.95 1.54 7.16
CA SER A 311 38.05 2.49 6.95
C SER A 311 38.05 3.55 8.02
N GLN A 312 39.04 3.54 8.92
CA GLN A 312 39.20 4.58 9.93
C GLN A 312 39.44 5.96 9.31
N ALA A 313 40.25 6.02 8.25
CA ALA A 313 40.54 7.28 7.54
C ALA A 313 39.28 7.95 6.99
N LEU A 314 38.34 7.17 6.40
CA LEU A 314 37.08 7.72 5.91
C LEU A 314 36.17 8.14 7.06
N SER A 315 36.11 7.34 8.14
CA SER A 315 35.35 7.69 9.35
C SER A 315 35.82 9.02 9.95
N ASP A 316 37.15 9.23 10.02
CA ASP A 316 37.76 10.47 10.54
C ASP A 316 37.41 11.67 9.62
N GLU A 317 37.35 11.46 8.31
CA GLU A 317 36.98 12.48 7.32
C GLU A 317 35.51 12.90 7.46
N ILE A 318 34.60 11.94 7.71
CA ILE A 318 33.19 12.23 7.98
C ILE A 318 33.04 13.01 9.29
N ASP A 319 33.81 12.68 10.34
CA ASP A 319 33.86 13.48 11.57
C ASP A 319 34.39 14.90 11.31
N ALA A 320 35.39 15.06 10.41
CA ALA A 320 35.89 16.37 10.00
C ALA A 320 34.84 17.23 9.27
N LEU A 321 33.98 16.62 8.42
CA LEU A 321 32.82 17.32 7.84
C LEU A 321 31.91 17.86 8.94
N GLY A 322 31.54 17.02 9.91
CA GLY A 322 30.70 17.40 11.04
C GLY A 322 31.28 18.56 11.87
N ALA A 323 32.59 18.52 12.15
CA ALA A 323 33.32 19.57 12.86
C ALA A 323 33.34 20.89 12.07
N ASN A 324 33.23 20.85 10.75
CA ASN A 324 33.15 22.01 9.86
C ASN A 324 31.69 22.40 9.51
N ASN A 325 30.72 21.97 10.33
CA ASN A 325 29.30 22.32 10.19
C ASN A 325 28.67 21.81 8.87
N ILE A 326 29.04 20.60 8.44
CA ILE A 326 28.50 19.90 7.28
C ILE A 326 27.86 18.60 7.73
N LEU A 327 26.60 18.36 7.34
CA LEU A 327 25.91 17.09 7.52
C LEU A 327 26.30 16.15 6.38
N PHE A 328 26.65 14.90 6.71
CA PHE A 328 26.89 13.84 5.73
C PHE A 328 25.66 12.93 5.61
N VAL A 329 25.18 12.66 4.40
CA VAL A 329 24.02 11.80 4.11
C VAL A 329 24.46 10.70 3.16
N THR A 330 24.16 9.45 3.50
CA THR A 330 24.61 8.28 2.72
C THR A 330 23.53 7.20 2.59
N ALA A 331 23.66 6.36 1.56
CA ALA A 331 22.78 5.25 1.30
C ALA A 331 23.12 4.02 2.15
N ALA A 332 22.09 3.24 2.55
CA ALA A 332 22.26 2.02 3.33
C ALA A 332 22.77 0.82 2.50
N GLY A 333 22.52 0.82 1.19
CA GLY A 333 22.86 -0.27 0.26
C GLY A 333 21.64 -0.93 -0.38
N ASN A 334 21.92 -1.81 -1.37
CA ASN A 334 20.93 -2.40 -2.27
C ASN A 334 21.04 -3.93 -2.37
N THR A 335 21.41 -4.62 -1.29
CA THR A 335 21.64 -6.08 -1.26
C THR A 335 20.65 -6.83 -0.39
N GLY A 336 19.73 -6.11 0.29
CA GLY A 336 18.75 -6.70 1.20
C GLY A 336 19.37 -7.15 2.55
N ASP A 337 20.58 -6.66 2.86
CA ASP A 337 21.32 -7.05 4.06
C ASP A 337 20.85 -6.26 5.29
N ASP A 338 20.98 -6.90 6.46
CA ASP A 338 20.83 -6.25 7.77
C ASP A 338 22.15 -5.56 8.16
N ASN A 339 22.19 -4.23 8.08
CA ASN A 339 23.37 -3.45 8.43
C ASN A 339 23.70 -3.48 9.94
N ASP A 340 22.82 -4.02 10.78
CA ASP A 340 23.15 -4.28 12.21
C ASP A 340 24.03 -5.51 12.37
N ASP A 341 24.01 -6.45 11.39
CA ASP A 341 24.93 -7.58 11.35
C ASP A 341 26.30 -7.15 10.82
N LEU A 342 27.32 -7.23 11.67
CA LEU A 342 28.71 -6.88 11.34
C LEU A 342 29.28 -7.68 10.15
N ALA A 343 28.76 -8.87 9.87
CA ALA A 343 29.25 -9.73 8.78
C ALA A 343 28.85 -9.21 7.39
N VAL A 344 27.79 -8.38 7.31
CA VAL A 344 27.27 -7.83 6.04
C VAL A 344 27.10 -6.31 6.06
N ARG A 345 27.51 -5.66 7.14
CA ARG A 345 27.42 -4.20 7.35
C ARG A 345 28.05 -3.43 6.21
N ARG A 346 27.35 -2.43 5.68
CA ARG A 346 27.82 -1.55 4.61
C ARG A 346 28.30 -0.22 5.17
N TYR A 347 29.38 0.30 4.55
CA TYR A 347 29.94 1.61 4.85
C TYR A 347 29.81 2.50 3.61
N PRO A 348 29.65 3.85 3.80
CA PRO A 348 29.79 4.66 5.01
C PRO A 348 28.69 4.47 6.08
N CYS A 349 27.44 4.13 5.72
CA CYS A 349 26.29 4.02 6.63
C CYS A 349 26.60 3.37 7.99
N GLY A 350 27.44 2.33 8.01
CA GLY A 350 27.78 1.59 9.22
C GLY A 350 28.70 2.32 10.21
N TYR A 351 29.16 3.56 9.92
CA TYR A 351 29.93 4.36 10.88
C TYR A 351 29.07 4.94 11.98
N ASP A 352 27.79 5.24 11.71
CA ASP A 352 26.81 5.77 12.66
C ASP A 352 27.31 7.01 13.43
N ARG A 353 27.75 8.02 12.69
CA ARG A 353 28.30 9.24 13.30
C ARG A 353 27.19 10.22 13.72
N PRO A 354 27.41 11.09 14.72
CA PRO A 354 26.42 12.08 15.15
C PRO A 354 26.00 13.08 14.06
N THR A 355 26.82 13.24 13.02
CA THR A 355 26.61 14.16 11.89
C THR A 355 26.46 13.44 10.55
N GLU A 356 26.12 12.16 10.60
CA GLU A 356 25.84 11.30 9.46
C GLU A 356 24.38 10.83 9.54
N ILE A 357 23.67 10.81 8.40
CA ILE A 357 22.36 10.16 8.26
C ILE A 357 22.48 9.02 7.27
N CYS A 358 22.14 7.82 7.69
CA CYS A 358 22.02 6.64 6.83
C CYS A 358 20.59 6.42 6.38
N VAL A 359 20.38 6.29 5.07
CA VAL A 359 19.06 6.28 4.42
C VAL A 359 18.83 5.00 3.62
N THR A 360 17.71 4.34 3.85
CA THR A 360 17.25 3.22 3.01
C THR A 360 16.10 3.62 2.09
N ALA A 361 15.82 2.80 1.07
CA ALA A 361 14.75 3.06 0.11
C ALA A 361 13.37 2.63 0.63
N SER A 362 12.33 3.42 0.34
CA SER A 362 10.94 3.00 0.39
C SER A 362 10.29 3.02 -0.99
N ASP A 363 9.22 2.23 -1.15
CA ASP A 363 8.40 2.19 -2.36
C ASP A 363 7.18 3.11 -2.27
N GLN A 364 6.38 3.17 -3.36
CA GLN A 364 5.20 4.04 -3.47
C GLN A 364 4.05 3.70 -2.51
N VAL A 365 4.15 2.58 -1.77
CA VAL A 365 3.17 2.19 -0.74
C VAL A 365 3.71 2.34 0.68
N GLY A 366 4.92 2.89 0.82
CA GLY A 366 5.59 3.11 2.10
C GLY A 366 6.24 1.85 2.69
N SER A 367 6.53 0.84 1.88
CA SER A 367 7.17 -0.41 2.30
C SER A 367 8.65 -0.43 1.93
N LEU A 368 9.43 -1.24 2.65
CA LEU A 368 10.82 -1.52 2.30
C LEU A 368 10.86 -2.54 1.15
N PRO A 369 11.48 -2.24 -0.02
CA PRO A 369 11.68 -3.24 -1.06
C PRO A 369 12.68 -4.31 -0.60
N SER A 370 12.53 -5.54 -1.09
CA SER A 370 13.32 -6.70 -0.63
C SER A 370 14.82 -6.61 -0.88
N TRP A 371 15.25 -5.74 -1.78
CA TRP A 371 16.66 -5.50 -2.10
C TRP A 371 17.26 -4.35 -1.27
N ALA A 372 16.47 -3.54 -0.58
CA ALA A 372 17.00 -2.42 0.22
C ALA A 372 17.58 -2.93 1.54
N ASN A 373 18.78 -2.46 1.88
CA ASN A 373 19.38 -2.75 3.16
C ASN A 373 18.61 -2.09 4.30
N TYR A 374 18.64 -2.70 5.47
CA TYR A 374 17.95 -2.25 6.68
C TYR A 374 18.84 -2.40 7.91
N GLY A 375 18.36 -1.95 9.06
CA GLY A 375 19.04 -2.07 10.34
C GLY A 375 18.40 -1.16 11.39
N ALA A 376 17.83 -1.75 12.43
CA ALA A 376 17.10 -1.01 13.48
C ALA A 376 18.01 -0.08 14.32
N ALA A 377 19.32 -0.32 14.32
CA ALA A 377 20.30 0.50 15.03
C ALA A 377 21.18 1.35 14.11
N THR A 378 21.46 0.91 12.88
CA THR A 378 22.41 1.58 11.99
C THR A 378 21.77 2.39 10.87
N VAL A 379 20.58 2.00 10.39
CA VAL A 379 19.87 2.74 9.36
C VAL A 379 18.87 3.70 10.00
N ASP A 380 19.01 5.00 9.75
CA ASP A 380 18.27 6.02 10.49
C ASP A 380 16.79 6.12 10.08
N LEU A 381 16.51 6.21 8.76
CA LEU A 381 15.15 6.36 8.22
C LEU A 381 15.06 5.81 6.79
N ALA A 382 13.84 5.68 6.28
CA ALA A 382 13.58 5.42 4.88
C ALA A 382 13.20 6.72 4.12
N ALA A 383 13.42 6.73 2.80
CA ALA A 383 12.94 7.79 1.91
C ALA A 383 12.57 7.21 0.54
N PRO A 384 11.80 7.92 -0.30
CA PRO A 384 11.47 7.47 -1.65
C PRO A 384 12.69 7.03 -2.45
N GLY A 385 12.72 5.75 -2.86
CA GLY A 385 13.88 5.17 -3.56
C GLY A 385 13.52 4.18 -4.68
N VAL A 386 12.23 3.90 -4.93
CA VAL A 386 11.77 3.01 -5.99
C VAL A 386 11.09 3.80 -7.09
N ASN A 387 11.43 3.54 -8.35
CA ASN A 387 10.85 4.24 -9.50
C ASN A 387 10.92 5.77 -9.35
N ILE A 388 12.09 6.28 -9.02
CA ILE A 388 12.33 7.73 -8.88
C ILE A 388 12.66 8.32 -10.24
N TYR A 389 11.84 9.26 -10.69
CA TYR A 389 12.00 9.96 -11.95
C TYR A 389 12.79 11.24 -11.74
N SER A 390 13.93 11.41 -12.45
CA SER A 390 14.83 12.54 -12.30
C SER A 390 15.63 12.77 -13.58
N THR A 391 16.52 13.78 -13.55
CA THR A 391 17.42 14.15 -14.65
C THR A 391 18.45 13.04 -14.93
N LEU A 392 18.84 12.90 -16.18
CA LEU A 392 19.92 12.03 -16.67
C LEU A 392 20.87 12.84 -17.53
N ARG A 393 22.10 12.32 -17.76
CA ARG A 393 23.05 12.98 -18.67
C ARG A 393 22.48 13.15 -20.08
N ASN A 394 23.10 14.02 -20.85
CA ASN A 394 22.66 14.40 -22.21
C ASN A 394 21.24 15.00 -22.22
N HIS A 395 20.92 15.75 -21.19
CA HIS A 395 19.62 16.43 -21.01
C HIS A 395 18.42 15.49 -20.98
N GLY A 396 18.62 14.23 -20.57
CA GLY A 396 17.59 13.20 -20.47
C GLY A 396 16.90 13.18 -19.11
N TYR A 397 15.83 12.38 -19.03
CA TYR A 397 15.11 12.06 -17.79
C TYR A 397 14.78 10.57 -17.76
N GLY A 398 14.70 9.97 -16.58
CA GLY A 398 14.38 8.56 -16.46
C GLY A 398 14.15 8.09 -15.03
N TYR A 399 13.75 6.83 -14.93
CA TYR A 399 13.54 6.15 -13.66
C TYR A 399 14.77 5.38 -13.23
N ILE A 400 15.22 5.59 -12.00
CA ILE A 400 16.17 4.71 -11.32
C ILE A 400 15.59 4.30 -9.97
N SER A 401 16.00 3.13 -9.44
CA SER A 401 15.63 2.64 -8.13
C SER A 401 16.87 2.27 -7.33
N GLY A 402 16.94 2.67 -6.08
CA GLY A 402 18.07 2.38 -5.18
C GLY A 402 18.02 3.19 -3.90
N GLY A 403 18.78 2.77 -2.90
CA GLY A 403 19.16 3.60 -1.75
C GLY A 403 19.85 4.89 -2.20
N SER A 404 20.54 4.84 -3.35
CA SER A 404 21.13 5.99 -4.02
C SER A 404 20.15 7.07 -4.43
N MET A 405 18.87 6.75 -4.60
CA MET A 405 17.77 7.72 -4.88
C MET A 405 17.08 8.18 -3.60
N ALA A 406 17.14 7.38 -2.54
CA ALA A 406 16.61 7.72 -1.22
C ALA A 406 17.50 8.70 -0.45
N SER A 407 18.81 8.50 -0.47
CA SER A 407 19.79 9.38 0.20
C SER A 407 19.67 10.85 -0.24
N PRO A 408 19.59 11.19 -1.54
CA PRO A 408 19.46 12.57 -2.00
C PRO A 408 18.13 13.22 -1.63
N GLN A 409 17.04 12.47 -1.40
CA GLN A 409 15.81 13.02 -0.84
C GLN A 409 16.07 13.63 0.54
N VAL A 410 16.82 12.90 1.40
CA VAL A 410 17.16 13.35 2.76
C VAL A 410 18.19 14.48 2.73
N ALA A 411 19.18 14.41 1.84
CA ALA A 411 20.17 15.48 1.67
C ALA A 411 19.52 16.79 1.20
N GLY A 412 18.61 16.69 0.22
CA GLY A 412 17.80 17.82 -0.25
C GLY A 412 16.89 18.35 0.86
N ALA A 413 16.22 17.46 1.63
CA ALA A 413 15.38 17.87 2.76
C ALA A 413 16.17 18.63 3.84
N ALA A 414 17.38 18.16 4.16
CA ALA A 414 18.28 18.82 5.09
C ALA A 414 18.62 20.26 4.61
N ALA A 415 18.91 20.43 3.32
CA ALA A 415 19.16 21.77 2.74
C ALA A 415 17.90 22.65 2.75
N LEU A 416 16.72 22.07 2.50
CA LEU A 416 15.44 22.79 2.54
C LEU A 416 15.11 23.28 3.95
N VAL A 417 15.31 22.46 4.99
CA VAL A 417 15.18 22.86 6.40
C VAL A 417 16.16 24.00 6.72
N LEU A 418 17.43 23.90 6.31
CA LEU A 418 18.45 24.92 6.51
C LEU A 418 18.14 26.23 5.81
N SER A 419 17.30 26.22 4.75
CA SER A 419 16.87 27.46 4.05
C SER A 419 15.99 28.35 4.91
N VAL A 420 15.34 27.80 5.93
CA VAL A 420 14.43 28.52 6.85
C VAL A 420 14.94 28.60 8.27
N GLN A 421 15.83 27.68 8.68
CA GLN A 421 16.34 27.63 10.06
C GLN A 421 17.81 27.19 10.08
N SER A 422 18.68 28.01 10.68
CA SER A 422 20.09 27.65 10.85
C SER A 422 20.26 26.68 12.02
N MET A 423 20.87 25.52 11.76
CA MET A 423 21.10 24.45 12.73
C MET A 423 22.52 23.88 12.60
N SER A 424 23.07 23.31 13.67
CA SER A 424 24.26 22.46 13.56
C SER A 424 23.90 21.12 12.90
N PRO A 425 24.86 20.38 12.30
CA PRO A 425 24.58 19.09 11.68
C PRO A 425 23.92 18.07 12.60
N ALA A 426 24.39 17.96 13.84
CA ALA A 426 23.79 17.04 14.82
C ALA A 426 22.36 17.45 15.22
N ALA A 427 22.08 18.76 15.34
CA ALA A 427 20.72 19.24 15.62
C ALA A 427 19.80 19.01 14.39
N LEU A 428 20.29 19.20 13.19
CA LEU A 428 19.57 18.96 11.94
C LEU A 428 19.24 17.47 11.76
N LYS A 429 20.22 16.57 12.02
CA LYS A 429 19.98 15.12 12.09
C LYS A 429 18.87 14.81 13.11
N ALA A 430 18.99 15.29 14.33
CA ALA A 430 18.01 15.04 15.38
C ALA A 430 16.61 15.55 15.02
N ASP A 431 16.51 16.71 14.38
CA ASP A 431 15.25 17.30 13.95
C ASP A 431 14.58 16.45 12.85
N ILE A 432 15.30 16.10 11.79
CA ILE A 432 14.80 15.23 10.73
C ILE A 432 14.33 13.88 11.31
N LEU A 433 15.13 13.24 12.16
CA LEU A 433 14.81 11.92 12.70
C LEU A 433 13.66 11.92 13.71
N SER A 434 13.44 13.02 14.43
CA SER A 434 12.33 13.13 15.37
C SER A 434 10.97 13.43 14.68
N ASN A 435 11.01 13.90 13.45
CA ASN A 435 9.85 14.36 12.69
C ASN A 435 9.51 13.46 11.49
N VAL A 436 9.97 12.20 11.48
CA VAL A 436 9.61 11.23 10.43
C VAL A 436 8.14 10.85 10.47
N ASP A 437 7.55 10.50 9.34
CA ASP A 437 6.26 9.83 9.30
C ASP A 437 6.42 8.35 9.74
N LYS A 438 5.73 7.99 10.82
CA LYS A 438 5.84 6.63 11.39
C LYS A 438 5.07 5.65 10.52
N VAL A 439 5.77 4.70 9.91
CA VAL A 439 5.20 3.71 9.00
C VAL A 439 5.29 2.32 9.62
N PRO A 440 4.17 1.63 9.89
CA PRO A 440 4.20 0.31 10.52
C PRO A 440 5.05 -0.72 9.79
N ALA A 441 5.13 -0.65 8.45
CA ALA A 441 5.95 -1.53 7.63
C ALA A 441 7.47 -1.32 7.81
N LEU A 442 7.89 -0.18 8.37
CA LEU A 442 9.29 0.17 8.64
C LEU A 442 9.69 -0.05 10.10
N SER A 443 8.73 -0.45 10.95
CA SER A 443 8.96 -0.66 12.38
C SER A 443 9.93 -1.82 12.62
N GLY A 444 11.06 -1.54 13.31
CA GLY A 444 12.11 -2.51 13.56
C GLY A 444 13.04 -2.77 12.38
N LEU A 445 12.84 -2.08 11.23
CA LEU A 445 13.71 -2.15 10.06
C LEU A 445 14.62 -0.93 9.93
N VAL A 446 14.22 0.21 10.47
CA VAL A 446 15.06 1.42 10.58
C VAL A 446 14.93 1.98 11.98
N ARG A 447 15.95 2.74 12.45
CA ARG A 447 16.05 3.30 13.80
C ARG A 447 14.81 4.11 14.19
N THR A 448 14.32 4.93 13.29
CA THR A 448 13.13 5.75 13.54
C THR A 448 11.81 5.00 13.37
N GLY A 449 11.79 3.84 12.71
CA GLY A 449 10.56 3.15 12.30
C GLY A 449 9.68 3.98 11.35
N GLY A 450 10.28 4.89 10.56
CA GLY A 450 9.53 5.82 9.72
C GLY A 450 10.26 6.27 8.46
N GLY A 451 9.51 6.99 7.61
CA GLY A 451 9.98 7.62 6.39
C GLY A 451 10.16 9.14 6.55
N LEU A 452 10.92 9.73 5.63
CA LEU A 452 11.13 11.18 5.55
C LEU A 452 9.79 11.94 5.48
N ASP A 453 9.61 12.94 6.32
CA ASP A 453 8.62 14.00 6.19
C ASP A 453 9.31 15.36 6.39
N VAL A 454 9.74 15.97 5.28
CA VAL A 454 10.46 17.24 5.34
C VAL A 454 9.57 18.38 5.86
N CYS A 455 8.26 18.33 5.62
CA CYS A 455 7.35 19.34 6.15
C CYS A 455 7.28 19.29 7.68
N ALA A 456 7.25 18.09 8.26
CA ALA A 456 7.25 17.93 9.72
C ALA A 456 8.54 18.46 10.38
N ALA A 457 9.68 18.41 9.68
CA ALA A 457 10.95 18.95 10.14
C ALA A 457 11.08 20.48 9.93
N MET A 458 10.15 21.14 9.23
CA MET A 458 10.22 22.57 8.97
C MET A 458 9.37 23.38 9.96
N PRO A 459 9.90 24.45 10.60
CA PRO A 459 9.13 25.30 11.49
C PRO A 459 7.88 25.88 10.82
N GLY A 460 6.71 25.67 11.41
CA GLY A 460 5.45 26.18 10.92
C GLY A 460 4.83 25.41 9.74
N CYS A 461 5.53 24.42 9.17
CA CYS A 461 4.98 23.52 8.15
C CYS A 461 4.19 22.38 8.79
N ALA A 462 4.62 21.87 9.94
CA ALA A 462 3.91 20.82 10.65
C ALA A 462 2.48 21.26 10.96
N THR A 463 1.51 20.72 10.24
CA THR A 463 0.13 20.79 10.66
C THR A 463 -0.03 19.92 11.90
N THR A 464 -0.73 20.40 12.93
CA THR A 464 -1.33 19.49 13.92
C THR A 464 -2.03 18.38 13.13
N PRO A 465 -1.73 17.11 13.37
CA PRO A 465 -2.35 16.03 12.63
C PRO A 465 -3.87 16.23 12.60
N SER A 466 -4.47 16.24 11.44
CA SER A 466 -5.93 16.23 11.37
C SER A 466 -6.41 14.84 11.70
N ARG A 467 -7.49 14.75 12.49
CA ARG A 467 -8.14 13.46 12.78
C ARG A 467 -8.39 12.71 11.47
N PRO A 468 -8.16 11.38 11.40
CA PRO A 468 -8.40 10.60 10.19
C PRO A 468 -9.81 10.83 9.64
N VAL A 469 -9.93 11.02 8.33
CA VAL A 469 -11.22 11.12 7.65
C VAL A 469 -11.25 10.08 6.52
N LYS A 470 -12.28 9.25 6.51
CA LYS A 470 -12.44 8.24 5.47
C LYS A 470 -12.59 8.88 4.08
N THR A 471 -11.70 8.56 3.15
CA THR A 471 -11.78 8.93 1.72
C THR A 471 -12.30 7.76 0.88
N GLY A 472 -12.04 6.49 1.27
CA GLY A 472 -12.59 5.29 0.67
C GLY A 472 -12.99 4.25 1.74
N ALA A 473 -14.08 3.50 1.49
CA ALA A 473 -14.52 2.47 2.43
C ALA A 473 -13.57 1.25 2.42
N PRO A 474 -13.43 0.53 3.55
CA PRO A 474 -12.79 -0.78 3.57
C PRO A 474 -13.51 -1.76 2.63
N VAL A 475 -12.75 -2.67 2.01
CA VAL A 475 -13.26 -3.69 1.11
C VAL A 475 -12.98 -5.07 1.69
N ILE A 476 -13.99 -5.97 1.65
CA ILE A 476 -13.83 -7.37 2.01
C ILE A 476 -13.57 -8.16 0.73
N SER A 477 -12.54 -9.00 0.74
CA SER A 477 -12.20 -9.96 -0.30
C SER A 477 -12.25 -11.40 0.23
N GLY A 478 -12.47 -12.36 -0.68
CA GLY A 478 -12.64 -13.77 -0.34
C GLY A 478 -14.05 -14.28 -0.60
N VAL A 479 -14.29 -15.57 -0.36
CA VAL A 479 -15.59 -16.23 -0.59
C VAL A 479 -16.39 -16.26 0.70
N ALA A 480 -17.63 -15.76 0.68
CA ALA A 480 -18.54 -15.82 1.82
C ALA A 480 -19.09 -17.24 2.00
N GLN A 481 -18.29 -18.11 2.59
CA GLN A 481 -18.61 -19.52 2.83
C GLN A 481 -17.98 -19.97 4.16
N SER A 482 -18.68 -20.76 4.96
CA SER A 482 -18.14 -21.23 6.26
C SER A 482 -16.85 -22.04 6.05
N GLY A 483 -15.86 -21.78 6.90
CA GLY A 483 -14.51 -22.35 6.79
C GLY A 483 -13.56 -21.55 5.86
N ALA A 484 -14.05 -20.66 5.02
CA ALA A 484 -13.22 -19.79 4.18
C ALA A 484 -12.67 -18.61 4.99
N VAL A 485 -11.55 -18.03 4.52
CA VAL A 485 -10.95 -16.84 5.12
C VAL A 485 -11.33 -15.62 4.29
N LEU A 486 -11.91 -14.62 4.93
CA LEU A 486 -12.11 -13.29 4.39
C LEU A 486 -10.97 -12.37 4.81
N SER A 487 -10.58 -11.46 3.93
CA SER A 487 -9.58 -10.42 4.20
C SER A 487 -10.20 -9.04 4.04
N ALA A 488 -9.84 -8.10 4.92
CA ALA A 488 -10.31 -6.73 4.89
C ALA A 488 -9.16 -5.77 4.56
N SER A 489 -9.38 -4.83 3.63
CA SER A 489 -8.50 -3.70 3.45
C SER A 489 -8.70 -2.66 4.56
N THR A 490 -7.73 -1.78 4.74
CA THR A 490 -7.86 -0.62 5.65
C THR A 490 -8.89 0.40 5.18
N GLY A 491 -9.23 0.42 3.89
CA GLY A 491 -9.85 1.57 3.25
C GLY A 491 -8.84 2.68 2.98
N SER A 492 -9.30 3.80 2.44
CA SER A 492 -8.48 4.99 2.21
C SER A 492 -8.86 6.10 3.19
N TRP A 493 -7.86 6.83 3.69
CA TRP A 493 -8.02 7.83 4.73
C TRP A 493 -7.16 9.06 4.45
N SER A 494 -7.63 10.24 4.80
CA SER A 494 -6.80 11.44 4.98
C SER A 494 -6.42 11.58 6.46
N GLY A 495 -5.47 12.46 6.78
CA GLY A 495 -5.02 12.71 8.16
C GLY A 495 -3.99 11.69 8.64
N SER A 496 -3.30 11.01 7.72
CA SER A 496 -2.14 10.11 8.00
C SER A 496 -2.34 9.21 9.23
N PRO A 497 -3.25 8.20 9.17
CA PRO A 497 -3.44 7.28 10.29
C PRO A 497 -2.17 6.50 10.61
N THR A 498 -1.84 6.43 11.90
CA THR A 498 -0.67 5.68 12.40
C THR A 498 -1.01 4.25 12.84
N SER A 499 -2.31 3.92 12.96
CA SER A 499 -2.75 2.56 13.30
C SER A 499 -4.17 2.28 12.82
N PHE A 500 -4.47 0.98 12.62
CA PHE A 500 -5.77 0.48 12.22
C PHE A 500 -6.23 -0.65 13.14
N ALA A 501 -7.49 -0.58 13.60
CA ALA A 501 -8.16 -1.64 14.34
C ALA A 501 -9.36 -2.15 13.54
N TYR A 502 -9.61 -3.47 13.58
CA TYR A 502 -10.67 -4.12 12.84
C TYR A 502 -11.73 -4.65 13.81
N ARG A 503 -12.98 -4.67 13.37
CA ARG A 503 -14.09 -5.29 14.10
C ARG A 503 -15.09 -5.87 13.11
N TRP A 504 -15.15 -7.19 13.04
CA TRP A 504 -16.12 -7.89 12.20
C TRP A 504 -17.50 -7.96 12.88
N SER A 505 -18.52 -7.92 12.05
CA SER A 505 -19.92 -7.98 12.50
C SER A 505 -20.72 -8.90 11.59
N ARG A 506 -21.67 -9.62 12.18
CA ARG A 506 -22.70 -10.42 11.50
C ARG A 506 -23.94 -9.55 11.33
N CYS A 507 -24.45 -9.48 10.11
CA CYS A 507 -25.62 -8.69 9.75
C CYS A 507 -26.69 -9.61 9.16
N SER A 508 -27.97 -9.15 9.13
CA SER A 508 -29.04 -9.87 8.44
C SER A 508 -28.68 -10.14 6.96
N ALA A 509 -29.42 -11.00 6.29
CA ALA A 509 -29.25 -11.27 4.86
C ALA A 509 -29.35 -10.02 3.98
N THR A 510 -30.02 -8.96 4.44
CA THR A 510 -30.13 -7.65 3.78
C THR A 510 -28.98 -6.69 4.12
N GLY A 511 -28.01 -7.10 4.94
CA GLY A 511 -26.88 -6.29 5.36
C GLY A 511 -27.18 -5.26 6.46
N SER A 512 -28.29 -5.42 7.18
CA SER A 512 -28.75 -4.56 8.29
C SER A 512 -28.71 -5.30 9.63
N GLY A 513 -28.95 -4.62 10.76
CA GLY A 513 -29.03 -5.24 12.07
C GLY A 513 -27.72 -5.91 12.51
N CYS A 514 -26.59 -5.27 12.27
CA CYS A 514 -25.26 -5.84 12.48
C CYS A 514 -24.91 -5.97 13.97
N VAL A 515 -24.49 -7.17 14.38
CA VAL A 515 -23.99 -7.48 15.73
C VAL A 515 -22.51 -7.86 15.63
N ALA A 516 -21.68 -7.30 16.49
CA ALA A 516 -20.25 -7.58 16.50
C ALA A 516 -19.95 -9.05 16.85
N ILE A 517 -19.00 -9.63 16.14
CA ILE A 517 -18.50 -10.97 16.41
C ILE A 517 -17.40 -10.87 17.45
N SER A 518 -17.59 -11.52 18.60
CA SER A 518 -16.63 -11.49 19.71
C SER A 518 -15.29 -12.05 19.28
N GLY A 519 -14.19 -11.31 19.60
CA GLY A 519 -12.82 -11.71 19.27
C GLY A 519 -12.40 -11.56 17.80
N ALA A 520 -13.31 -11.17 16.89
CA ALA A 520 -12.99 -10.98 15.46
C ALA A 520 -12.42 -9.56 15.21
N THR A 521 -11.15 -9.35 15.58
CA THR A 521 -10.46 -8.04 15.56
C THR A 521 -9.26 -7.99 14.59
N GLY A 522 -8.99 -9.04 13.84
CA GLY A 522 -7.92 -9.05 12.83
C GLY A 522 -8.36 -8.53 11.46
N SER A 523 -7.41 -8.20 10.59
CA SER A 523 -7.67 -7.91 9.18
C SER A 523 -8.16 -9.13 8.40
N ARG A 524 -8.05 -10.34 8.97
CA ARG A 524 -8.58 -11.59 8.44
C ARG A 524 -9.61 -12.18 9.40
N TYR A 525 -10.63 -12.82 8.83
CA TYR A 525 -11.65 -13.53 9.57
C TYR A 525 -11.98 -14.87 8.93
N THR A 526 -11.88 -15.96 9.69
CA THR A 526 -12.33 -17.28 9.25
C THR A 526 -13.85 -17.37 9.50
N VAL A 527 -14.61 -17.51 8.43
CA VAL A 527 -16.07 -17.57 8.48
C VAL A 527 -16.53 -18.78 9.29
N ALA A 528 -17.25 -18.53 10.36
CA ALA A 528 -17.75 -19.56 11.25
C ALA A 528 -19.04 -20.22 10.71
N LEU A 529 -19.35 -21.44 11.17
CA LEU A 529 -20.62 -22.10 10.81
C LEU A 529 -21.83 -21.28 11.25
N GLY A 530 -21.75 -20.56 12.38
CA GLY A 530 -22.81 -19.70 12.88
C GLY A 530 -23.04 -18.42 12.04
N ASP A 531 -22.22 -18.17 10.99
CA ASP A 531 -22.40 -17.05 10.07
C ASP A 531 -23.27 -17.42 8.86
N VAL A 532 -23.57 -18.71 8.66
CA VAL A 532 -24.38 -19.17 7.53
C VAL A 532 -25.77 -18.54 7.57
N GLY A 533 -26.20 -18.02 6.42
CA GLY A 533 -27.47 -17.29 6.30
C GLY A 533 -27.38 -15.78 6.63
N PHE A 534 -26.24 -15.31 7.10
CA PHE A 534 -25.97 -13.91 7.40
C PHE A 534 -25.03 -13.30 6.38
N THR A 535 -24.96 -11.98 6.33
CA THR A 535 -23.89 -11.22 5.66
C THR A 535 -22.87 -10.76 6.70
N LEU A 536 -21.63 -10.50 6.27
CA LEU A 536 -20.57 -10.02 7.13
C LEU A 536 -20.12 -8.62 6.71
N ARG A 537 -19.77 -7.80 7.70
CA ARG A 537 -19.15 -6.49 7.53
C ARG A 537 -17.94 -6.36 8.43
N VAL A 538 -17.01 -5.49 8.05
CA VAL A 538 -15.91 -5.07 8.89
C VAL A 538 -15.96 -3.57 9.11
N ALA A 539 -15.83 -3.13 10.34
CA ALA A 539 -15.55 -1.75 10.70
C ALA A 539 -14.04 -1.62 10.91
N VAL A 540 -13.41 -0.65 10.24
CA VAL A 540 -12.00 -0.30 10.41
C VAL A 540 -11.94 1.05 11.10
N THR A 541 -11.21 1.12 12.21
CA THR A 541 -10.94 2.35 12.95
C THR A 541 -9.51 2.76 12.67
N ALA A 542 -9.34 3.89 12.00
CA ALA A 542 -8.06 4.54 11.76
C ALA A 542 -7.78 5.54 12.89
N THR A 543 -6.55 5.54 13.42
CA THR A 543 -6.14 6.37 14.56
C THR A 543 -4.83 7.08 14.27
N ASN A 544 -4.72 8.34 14.66
CA ASN A 544 -3.49 9.11 14.76
C ASN A 544 -3.46 9.91 16.07
N SER A 545 -2.46 10.76 16.29
CA SER A 545 -2.33 11.59 17.51
C SER A 545 -3.48 12.61 17.69
N ALA A 546 -4.21 12.96 16.62
CA ALA A 546 -5.36 13.86 16.68
C ALA A 546 -6.68 13.14 16.98
N GLY A 547 -6.69 11.82 17.04
CA GLY A 547 -7.88 11.02 17.36
C GLY A 547 -8.13 9.86 16.40
N SER A 548 -9.36 9.32 16.46
CA SER A 548 -9.74 8.15 15.67
C SER A 548 -11.01 8.39 14.88
N ALA A 549 -11.12 7.77 13.71
CA ALA A 549 -12.35 7.70 12.92
C ALA A 549 -12.59 6.27 12.43
N SER A 550 -13.85 5.89 12.24
CA SER A 550 -14.22 4.54 11.81
C SER A 550 -15.00 4.56 10.50
N ALA A 551 -14.78 3.55 9.67
CA ALA A 551 -15.53 3.29 8.45
C ALA A 551 -15.90 1.81 8.35
N SER A 552 -17.06 1.51 7.78
CA SER A 552 -17.54 0.15 7.57
C SER A 552 -17.49 -0.21 6.08
N SER A 553 -17.20 -1.47 5.78
CA SER A 553 -17.29 -2.05 4.44
C SER A 553 -18.74 -2.14 3.94
N ALA A 554 -18.92 -2.40 2.66
CA ALA A 554 -20.14 -3.03 2.15
C ALA A 554 -20.33 -4.42 2.80
N PRO A 555 -21.57 -4.96 2.87
CA PRO A 555 -21.79 -6.33 3.31
C PRO A 555 -21.25 -7.32 2.26
N THR A 556 -20.83 -8.48 2.72
CA THR A 556 -20.55 -9.61 1.81
C THR A 556 -21.83 -10.12 1.15
N ALA A 557 -21.72 -11.03 0.19
CA ALA A 557 -22.82 -11.93 -0.12
C ALA A 557 -23.26 -12.70 1.13
N VAL A 558 -24.47 -13.26 1.13
CA VAL A 558 -24.94 -14.15 2.20
C VAL A 558 -24.00 -15.34 2.31
N VAL A 559 -23.55 -15.60 3.51
CA VAL A 559 -22.62 -16.73 3.79
C VAL A 559 -23.33 -18.04 3.50
N LYS A 560 -22.71 -18.83 2.63
CA LYS A 560 -23.17 -20.19 2.30
C LYS A 560 -22.53 -21.21 3.24
N PRO A 561 -23.16 -22.38 3.43
CA PRO A 561 -22.51 -23.51 4.10
C PRO A 561 -21.19 -23.85 3.38
N GLY A 562 -20.15 -24.13 4.12
CA GLY A 562 -18.93 -24.75 3.62
C GLY A 562 -19.15 -26.21 3.29
N ALA A 563 -18.25 -26.80 2.52
CA ALA A 563 -18.25 -28.24 2.33
C ALA A 563 -17.98 -28.91 3.69
N SER A 564 -18.93 -29.67 4.19
CA SER A 564 -18.74 -30.57 5.32
C SER A 564 -18.27 -31.94 4.84
N SER A 565 -17.59 -32.72 5.69
CA SER A 565 -17.19 -34.10 5.36
C SER A 565 -18.03 -35.08 6.14
N LEU A 566 -18.45 -36.15 5.47
CA LEU A 566 -19.06 -37.34 6.08
C LEU A 566 -18.14 -38.53 5.88
N GLY A 567 -17.62 -39.08 6.94
CA GLY A 567 -16.69 -40.20 6.83
C GLY A 567 -15.45 -40.06 7.72
N TYR A 568 -14.42 -40.89 7.44
CA TYR A 568 -13.15 -40.83 8.15
C TYR A 568 -12.09 -40.10 7.31
N ALA A 569 -11.95 -38.81 7.59
CA ALA A 569 -11.07 -37.89 6.84
C ALA A 569 -9.61 -37.88 7.32
N SER A 570 -9.24 -38.69 8.33
CA SER A 570 -7.86 -38.87 8.78
C SER A 570 -7.20 -40.02 8.04
N VAL A 571 -5.88 -39.95 7.87
CA VAL A 571 -5.11 -41.08 7.32
C VAL A 571 -4.89 -42.11 8.45
N GLY A 572 -5.44 -43.28 8.31
CA GLY A 572 -5.29 -44.36 9.28
C GLY A 572 -3.85 -44.85 9.42
N SER A 573 -3.52 -45.43 10.56
CA SER A 573 -2.17 -45.91 10.86
C SER A 573 -1.85 -47.25 10.20
N SER A 574 -2.87 -48.05 9.88
CA SER A 574 -2.74 -49.39 9.30
C SER A 574 -2.96 -49.38 7.79
N THR A 575 -2.46 -50.39 7.10
CA THR A 575 -2.59 -50.60 5.65
C THR A 575 -3.14 -51.95 5.33
N ASP A 576 -3.99 -52.03 4.31
CA ASP A 576 -4.42 -53.26 3.65
C ASP A 576 -4.48 -53.02 2.13
N THR A 577 -4.62 -54.13 1.37
CA THR A 577 -4.63 -54.10 -0.09
C THR A 577 -6.03 -54.28 -0.66
N PHE A 578 -6.30 -53.60 -1.80
CA PHE A 578 -7.52 -53.85 -2.54
C PHE A 578 -7.44 -55.17 -3.33
N LEU A 579 -8.45 -56.00 -3.15
CA LEU A 579 -8.73 -57.12 -4.05
C LEU A 579 -9.72 -56.64 -5.12
N ALA A 580 -9.56 -57.13 -6.35
CA ALA A 580 -10.53 -56.89 -7.44
C ALA A 580 -11.89 -57.55 -7.08
N ASP A 581 -12.94 -57.01 -7.73
CA ASP A 581 -14.32 -57.46 -7.61
C ASP A 581 -14.82 -57.53 -6.14
N ARG A 582 -14.52 -56.45 -5.39
CA ARG A 582 -14.98 -56.30 -4.01
C ARG A 582 -15.58 -54.94 -3.74
N LYS A 583 -16.72 -54.96 -3.02
CA LYS A 583 -17.31 -53.75 -2.39
C LYS A 583 -16.89 -53.68 -0.92
N ARG A 584 -16.62 -52.47 -0.46
CA ARG A 584 -16.27 -52.17 0.95
C ARG A 584 -16.93 -50.87 1.33
N VAL A 585 -17.76 -50.89 2.38
CA VAL A 585 -18.50 -49.70 2.84
C VAL A 585 -18.46 -49.56 4.36
N SER A 586 -18.54 -48.35 4.86
CA SER A 586 -18.69 -48.08 6.28
C SER A 586 -19.90 -47.14 6.49
N VAL A 587 -20.58 -47.30 7.62
CA VAL A 587 -21.77 -46.51 7.95
C VAL A 587 -21.39 -45.19 8.61
N TYR A 588 -22.07 -44.11 8.16
CA TYR A 588 -21.98 -42.77 8.74
C TYR A 588 -23.35 -42.14 8.72
N SER A 589 -23.54 -41.15 9.63
CA SER A 589 -24.80 -40.42 9.73
C SER A 589 -24.59 -38.91 9.75
N PHE A 590 -25.55 -38.16 9.20
CA PHE A 590 -25.60 -36.70 9.33
C PHE A 590 -27.05 -36.25 9.50
N THR A 591 -27.21 -34.99 9.93
CA THR A 591 -28.52 -34.37 10.13
C THR A 591 -28.78 -33.31 9.05
N GLY A 592 -30.03 -33.08 8.71
CA GLY A 592 -30.41 -32.12 7.65
C GLY A 592 -30.36 -32.78 6.27
N SER A 593 -30.42 -31.96 5.21
CA SER A 593 -30.24 -32.36 3.83
C SER A 593 -28.90 -31.88 3.29
N ALA A 594 -28.25 -32.67 2.47
CA ALA A 594 -26.96 -32.33 1.85
C ALA A 594 -26.87 -32.82 0.42
N SER A 595 -25.96 -32.25 -0.35
CA SER A 595 -25.61 -32.68 -1.69
C SER A 595 -24.18 -33.21 -1.67
N MET A 596 -24.02 -34.52 -1.95
CA MET A 596 -22.72 -35.19 -2.00
C MET A 596 -22.12 -35.08 -3.40
N SER A 597 -21.05 -34.32 -3.55
CA SER A 597 -20.43 -34.08 -4.87
C SER A 597 -19.31 -35.06 -5.18
N ARG A 598 -18.63 -35.61 -4.14
CA ARG A 598 -17.52 -36.55 -4.30
C ARG A 598 -17.29 -37.37 -3.04
N LEU A 599 -16.66 -38.56 -3.24
CA LEU A 599 -15.96 -39.28 -2.21
C LEU A 599 -14.45 -39.07 -2.37
N SER A 600 -13.70 -39.12 -1.28
CA SER A 600 -12.23 -39.09 -1.29
C SER A 600 -11.73 -40.30 -0.55
N VAL A 601 -10.85 -41.09 -1.17
CA VAL A 601 -10.23 -42.28 -0.57
C VAL A 601 -8.71 -42.11 -0.56
N TYR A 602 -8.06 -42.53 0.52
CA TYR A 602 -6.61 -42.53 0.58
C TYR A 602 -6.07 -43.84 -0.03
N LEU A 603 -5.31 -43.70 -1.12
CA LEU A 603 -4.66 -44.82 -1.82
C LEU A 603 -3.15 -44.77 -1.61
N ALA A 604 -2.52 -45.95 -1.60
CA ALA A 604 -1.07 -46.10 -1.56
C ALA A 604 -0.64 -47.30 -2.41
N PRO A 605 0.60 -47.38 -2.91
CA PRO A 605 1.07 -48.54 -3.66
C PRO A 605 1.14 -49.77 -2.77
N ALA A 606 0.68 -50.93 -3.32
CA ALA A 606 0.69 -52.21 -2.60
C ALA A 606 1.63 -53.25 -3.22
N GLY A 607 2.34 -52.93 -4.31
CA GLY A 607 3.47 -53.68 -4.85
C GLY A 607 3.14 -54.64 -6.01
N SER A 608 1.89 -54.97 -6.27
CA SER A 608 1.55 -55.80 -7.44
C SER A 608 1.61 -55.01 -8.74
N PRO A 609 1.95 -55.64 -9.89
CA PRO A 609 1.90 -54.97 -11.20
C PRO A 609 0.48 -54.80 -11.71
N GLY A 610 0.29 -53.89 -12.69
CA GLY A 610 -1.01 -53.62 -13.32
C GLY A 610 -1.63 -52.31 -12.85
N GLN A 611 -2.96 -52.27 -12.82
CA GLN A 611 -3.73 -51.11 -12.33
C GLN A 611 -4.92 -51.59 -11.47
N ALA A 612 -5.28 -50.75 -10.49
CA ALA A 612 -6.51 -50.93 -9.73
C ALA A 612 -7.54 -49.87 -10.21
N ASP A 613 -8.73 -50.32 -10.51
CA ASP A 613 -9.85 -49.48 -10.87
C ASP A 613 -10.74 -49.25 -9.65
N VAL A 614 -11.04 -48.00 -9.30
CA VAL A 614 -11.77 -47.65 -8.08
C VAL A 614 -12.94 -46.75 -8.41
N LYS A 615 -14.13 -47.13 -7.96
CA LYS A 615 -15.34 -46.28 -7.96
C LYS A 615 -15.87 -46.13 -6.54
N GLY A 616 -16.32 -44.95 -6.21
CA GLY A 616 -17.06 -44.69 -4.97
C GLY A 616 -18.49 -45.20 -5.07
N VAL A 617 -19.02 -45.67 -3.97
CA VAL A 617 -20.40 -46.20 -3.87
C VAL A 617 -21.08 -45.62 -2.62
N VAL A 618 -22.39 -45.38 -2.73
CA VAL A 618 -23.26 -44.96 -1.61
C VAL A 618 -24.48 -45.82 -1.57
N TYR A 619 -24.74 -46.45 -0.43
CA TYR A 619 -25.92 -47.27 -0.18
C TYR A 619 -26.79 -46.69 0.92
N ALA A 620 -28.10 -46.84 0.83
CA ALA A 620 -29.04 -46.54 1.91
C ALA A 620 -28.82 -47.50 3.09
N ASP A 621 -29.13 -47.05 4.32
CA ASP A 621 -29.22 -47.92 5.46
C ASP A 621 -30.52 -48.74 5.43
N SER A 622 -30.42 -50.03 5.62
CA SER A 622 -31.55 -50.93 5.72
C SER A 622 -31.43 -51.71 7.02
N ALA A 623 -32.09 -51.23 8.07
CA ALA A 623 -32.09 -51.83 9.42
C ALA A 623 -30.69 -52.06 10.01
N GLY A 624 -29.72 -51.15 9.74
CA GLY A 624 -28.35 -51.24 10.25
C GLY A 624 -27.39 -52.05 9.36
N ALA A 625 -27.80 -52.39 8.13
CA ALA A 625 -26.95 -53.00 7.09
C ALA A 625 -27.04 -52.21 5.78
N PRO A 626 -26.05 -52.34 4.87
CA PRO A 626 -26.12 -51.64 3.58
C PRO A 626 -27.22 -52.24 2.70
N GLY A 627 -28.15 -51.40 2.22
CA GLY A 627 -29.34 -51.77 1.43
C GLY A 627 -29.23 -51.40 -0.05
N ALA A 628 -30.13 -50.52 -0.52
CA ALA A 628 -30.22 -50.12 -1.92
C ALA A 628 -29.07 -49.16 -2.34
N LEU A 629 -28.52 -49.31 -3.52
CA LEU A 629 -27.53 -48.40 -4.12
C LEU A 629 -28.19 -47.07 -4.46
N LEU A 630 -27.62 -45.98 -3.95
CA LEU A 630 -28.07 -44.62 -4.19
C LEU A 630 -27.24 -43.89 -5.26
N GLY A 631 -25.97 -44.23 -5.37
CA GLY A 631 -25.11 -43.60 -6.36
C GLY A 631 -23.73 -44.21 -6.47
N THR A 632 -23.12 -43.99 -7.64
CA THR A 632 -21.78 -44.44 -7.99
C THR A 632 -21.00 -43.28 -8.61
N THR A 633 -19.72 -43.14 -8.30
CA THR A 633 -18.85 -42.13 -8.87
C THR A 633 -18.30 -42.56 -10.24
N ALA A 634 -17.68 -41.61 -10.94
CA ALA A 634 -16.76 -41.94 -12.02
C ALA A 634 -15.59 -42.77 -11.49
N GLN A 635 -14.97 -43.53 -12.40
CA GLN A 635 -13.82 -44.40 -12.11
C GLN A 635 -12.55 -43.54 -11.95
N VAL A 636 -11.71 -43.94 -11.01
CA VAL A 636 -10.30 -43.55 -10.91
C VAL A 636 -9.43 -44.78 -11.14
N VAL A 637 -8.43 -44.65 -11.99
CA VAL A 637 -7.42 -45.65 -12.27
C VAL A 637 -6.18 -45.37 -11.42
N TYR A 638 -5.76 -46.32 -10.61
CA TYR A 638 -4.54 -46.26 -9.80
C TYR A 638 -3.49 -47.19 -10.39
N PRO A 639 -2.40 -46.70 -11.03
CA PRO A 639 -1.38 -47.54 -11.63
C PRO A 639 -0.43 -48.15 -10.58
N ALA A 640 0.26 -49.22 -10.96
CA ALA A 640 1.34 -49.77 -10.15
C ALA A 640 2.40 -48.66 -9.85
N GLY A 641 2.81 -48.57 -8.59
CA GLY A 641 3.73 -47.51 -8.15
C GLY A 641 3.12 -46.09 -8.06
N GLY A 642 1.80 -45.95 -8.16
CA GLY A 642 1.10 -44.69 -8.00
C GLY A 642 1.42 -44.00 -6.67
N ALA A 643 1.38 -42.65 -6.66
CA ALA A 643 1.69 -41.87 -5.46
C ALA A 643 0.68 -42.11 -4.33
N ALA A 644 1.16 -42.24 -3.08
CA ALA A 644 0.28 -42.27 -1.92
C ALA A 644 -0.40 -40.92 -1.70
N GLY A 645 -1.72 -40.90 -1.50
CA GLY A 645 -2.46 -39.67 -1.31
C GLY A 645 -3.98 -39.83 -1.35
N TRP A 646 -4.68 -38.71 -1.22
CA TRP A 646 -6.13 -38.62 -1.34
C TRP A 646 -6.55 -38.54 -2.81
N TYR A 647 -7.38 -39.48 -3.25
CA TYR A 647 -7.93 -39.55 -4.61
C TYR A 647 -9.40 -39.17 -4.60
N ALA A 648 -9.80 -38.28 -5.49
CA ALA A 648 -11.17 -37.79 -5.60
C ALA A 648 -11.98 -38.67 -6.56
N LEU A 649 -13.07 -39.22 -6.08
CA LEU A 649 -14.05 -40.02 -6.79
C LEU A 649 -15.31 -39.13 -6.98
N ASN A 650 -15.46 -38.52 -8.14
CA ASN A 650 -16.50 -37.51 -8.38
C ASN A 650 -17.80 -38.16 -8.87
N PHE A 651 -18.95 -37.70 -8.39
CA PHE A 651 -20.25 -38.03 -8.97
C PHE A 651 -20.47 -37.17 -10.23
N ALA A 652 -21.00 -37.78 -11.29
CA ALA A 652 -21.38 -37.05 -12.52
C ALA A 652 -22.46 -35.98 -12.23
N THR A 653 -23.39 -36.33 -11.34
CA THR A 653 -24.37 -35.38 -10.77
C THR A 653 -24.31 -35.53 -9.25
N PRO A 654 -24.23 -34.46 -8.48
CA PRO A 654 -24.20 -34.54 -7.02
C PRO A 654 -25.42 -35.28 -6.48
N LEU A 655 -25.16 -36.22 -5.59
CA LEU A 655 -26.18 -37.06 -4.97
C LEU A 655 -26.88 -36.28 -3.84
N ARG A 656 -28.19 -36.07 -3.95
CA ARG A 656 -28.98 -35.40 -2.90
C ARG A 656 -29.42 -36.41 -1.86
N LEU A 657 -29.09 -36.13 -0.58
CA LEU A 657 -29.39 -37.01 0.53
C LEU A 657 -30.15 -36.21 1.61
N ALA A 658 -31.15 -36.83 2.20
CA ALA A 658 -31.80 -36.33 3.43
C ALA A 658 -30.95 -36.73 4.66
N GLY A 659 -31.23 -36.13 5.84
CA GLY A 659 -30.58 -36.57 7.08
C GLY A 659 -30.89 -38.02 7.36
N GLY A 660 -29.83 -38.78 7.76
CA GLY A 660 -29.98 -40.21 7.98
C GLY A 660 -28.64 -40.93 8.04
N LYS A 661 -28.71 -42.28 8.00
CA LYS A 661 -27.54 -43.18 7.94
C LYS A 661 -27.32 -43.58 6.49
N TYR A 662 -26.06 -43.56 6.09
CA TYR A 662 -25.62 -43.96 4.75
C TYR A 662 -24.35 -44.81 4.85
N TRP A 663 -24.23 -45.79 3.97
CA TRP A 663 -23.06 -46.63 3.81
C TRP A 663 -22.24 -46.09 2.64
N ILE A 664 -21.08 -45.54 2.93
CA ILE A 664 -20.18 -44.99 1.91
C ILE A 664 -18.91 -45.81 1.82
N GLY A 665 -18.42 -46.00 0.61
CA GLY A 665 -17.25 -46.85 0.38
C GLY A 665 -16.82 -46.90 -1.07
N VAL A 666 -16.18 -48.00 -1.44
CA VAL A 666 -15.65 -48.23 -2.79
C VAL A 666 -16.02 -49.60 -3.31
N ILE A 667 -16.11 -49.72 -4.65
CA ILE A 667 -15.97 -50.98 -5.37
C ILE A 667 -14.66 -50.96 -6.15
N THR A 668 -13.93 -52.05 -6.16
CA THR A 668 -12.61 -52.14 -6.78
C THR A 668 -12.56 -53.24 -7.84
N GLY A 669 -11.88 -52.92 -8.97
CA GLY A 669 -11.65 -53.80 -10.11
C GLY A 669 -10.19 -53.72 -10.56
N GLY A 670 -9.93 -54.26 -11.76
CA GLY A 670 -8.59 -54.32 -12.31
C GLY A 670 -7.74 -55.43 -11.67
N SER A 671 -6.50 -55.13 -11.36
CA SER A 671 -5.56 -56.12 -10.72
C SER A 671 -5.59 -56.02 -9.21
N SER A 672 -5.66 -57.15 -8.51
CA SER A 672 -5.57 -57.20 -7.05
C SER A 672 -4.16 -56.84 -6.55
N GLY A 673 -4.07 -56.17 -5.39
CA GLY A 673 -2.80 -55.87 -4.75
C GLY A 673 -1.99 -54.74 -5.38
N VAL A 674 -2.54 -54.00 -6.32
CA VAL A 674 -1.90 -52.81 -6.93
C VAL A 674 -2.07 -51.57 -6.06
N ALA A 675 -3.29 -51.32 -5.61
CA ALA A 675 -3.60 -50.23 -4.67
C ALA A 675 -3.80 -50.79 -3.26
N GLY A 676 -3.23 -50.16 -2.28
CA GLY A 676 -3.54 -50.29 -0.86
C GLY A 676 -4.37 -49.10 -0.37
N PHE A 677 -5.00 -49.30 0.78
CA PHE A 677 -5.71 -48.24 1.50
C PHE A 677 -5.23 -48.13 2.94
N ARG A 678 -5.42 -46.95 3.54
CA ARG A 678 -5.19 -46.73 4.95
C ARG A 678 -6.48 -46.93 5.75
N TYR A 679 -6.37 -47.44 6.98
CA TYR A 679 -7.51 -47.64 7.85
C TYR A 679 -7.17 -47.44 9.33
N ALA A 680 -8.19 -47.19 10.13
CA ALA A 680 -8.15 -47.28 11.59
C ALA A 680 -8.90 -48.54 12.03
N SER A 681 -8.35 -49.27 13.02
CA SER A 681 -9.01 -50.44 13.58
C SER A 681 -10.16 -50.04 14.49
N VAL A 682 -11.38 -50.36 14.09
CA VAL A 682 -12.62 -50.09 14.84
C VAL A 682 -13.53 -51.29 14.68
N SER A 683 -13.90 -51.95 15.76
CA SER A 683 -14.72 -53.17 15.72
C SER A 683 -16.01 -52.98 14.93
N GLY A 684 -16.28 -53.86 13.96
CA GLY A 684 -17.46 -53.80 13.11
C GLY A 684 -17.60 -52.57 12.24
N ALA A 685 -16.47 -51.98 11.85
CA ALA A 685 -16.49 -50.69 11.16
C ALA A 685 -16.76 -50.77 9.67
N ARG A 686 -16.63 -51.92 9.04
CA ARG A 686 -16.75 -52.09 7.60
C ARG A 686 -17.53 -53.36 7.22
N ASP A 687 -18.49 -53.18 6.32
CA ASP A 687 -19.17 -54.26 5.63
C ASP A 687 -18.58 -54.46 4.24
N TYR A 688 -18.38 -55.69 3.82
CA TYR A 688 -17.83 -56.02 2.52
C TYR A 688 -18.42 -57.31 1.94
N ASN A 689 -18.38 -57.43 0.60
CA ASN A 689 -18.68 -58.67 -0.12
C ASN A 689 -18.00 -58.68 -1.50
N SER A 690 -18.10 -59.81 -2.19
CA SER A 690 -17.69 -59.92 -3.60
C SER A 690 -18.78 -59.35 -4.51
N ASP A 691 -18.38 -58.54 -5.50
CA ASP A 691 -19.27 -57.99 -6.52
C ASP A 691 -18.46 -57.66 -7.77
N SER A 692 -18.97 -58.02 -8.96
CA SER A 692 -18.25 -57.77 -10.20
C SER A 692 -18.14 -56.29 -10.53
N TYR A 693 -16.91 -55.80 -10.64
CA TYR A 693 -16.65 -54.43 -11.03
C TYR A 693 -17.09 -54.13 -12.47
N ALA A 694 -16.94 -55.12 -13.38
CA ALA A 694 -17.28 -55.00 -14.79
C ALA A 694 -18.80 -54.80 -15.03
N SER A 695 -19.65 -55.44 -14.24
CA SER A 695 -21.11 -55.26 -14.28
C SER A 695 -21.60 -54.03 -13.47
N GLY A 696 -20.70 -53.35 -12.78
CA GLY A 696 -21.01 -52.27 -11.85
C GLY A 696 -21.46 -52.78 -10.47
N PRO A 697 -21.58 -51.88 -9.45
CA PRO A 697 -22.03 -52.27 -8.13
C PRO A 697 -23.49 -52.70 -8.18
N SER A 698 -23.81 -53.82 -7.51
CA SER A 698 -25.17 -54.37 -7.45
C SER A 698 -26.16 -53.36 -6.87
N ALA A 699 -27.40 -53.35 -7.41
CA ALA A 699 -28.49 -52.48 -6.94
C ALA A 699 -28.85 -52.70 -5.47
N GLN A 700 -28.67 -53.90 -4.93
CA GLN A 700 -28.70 -54.25 -3.51
C GLN A 700 -27.33 -54.68 -3.05
N PHE A 701 -26.92 -54.34 -1.83
CA PHE A 701 -25.57 -54.71 -1.37
C PHE A 701 -25.38 -56.21 -1.30
N GLY A 702 -26.37 -56.94 -0.84
CA GLY A 702 -26.31 -58.40 -0.70
C GLY A 702 -25.77 -58.89 0.64
N ALA A 703 -25.40 -60.16 0.72
CA ALA A 703 -24.85 -60.77 1.93
C ALA A 703 -23.55 -60.08 2.35
N VAL A 704 -23.37 -59.83 3.65
CA VAL A 704 -22.23 -59.06 4.21
C VAL A 704 -21.28 -59.98 4.98
N SER A 705 -19.98 -59.65 4.85
CA SER A 705 -18.95 -60.01 5.83
C SER A 705 -18.54 -58.72 6.54
N VAL A 706 -18.16 -58.81 7.81
CA VAL A 706 -17.84 -57.64 8.65
C VAL A 706 -16.41 -57.75 9.13
N ASP A 707 -15.68 -56.64 9.13
CA ASP A 707 -14.36 -56.55 9.75
C ASP A 707 -14.20 -55.22 10.55
N SER A 708 -12.98 -54.96 11.04
CA SER A 708 -12.66 -53.81 11.89
C SER A 708 -11.87 -52.73 11.15
N GLU A 709 -11.88 -52.70 9.82
CA GLU A 709 -11.08 -51.78 9.03
C GLU A 709 -11.88 -50.55 8.58
N ARG A 710 -11.90 -49.48 9.39
CA ARG A 710 -12.47 -48.21 8.98
C ARG A 710 -11.54 -47.53 7.99
N MET A 711 -11.88 -47.55 6.72
CA MET A 711 -11.07 -46.94 5.66
C MET A 711 -10.93 -45.42 5.82
N SER A 712 -9.78 -44.89 5.44
CA SER A 712 -9.56 -43.50 5.23
C SER A 712 -10.33 -43.06 3.98
N LEU A 713 -11.61 -42.72 4.16
CA LEU A 713 -12.57 -42.39 3.14
C LEU A 713 -13.60 -41.39 3.69
N TYR A 714 -13.87 -40.33 2.98
CA TYR A 714 -14.91 -39.38 3.34
C TYR A 714 -15.63 -38.82 2.12
N ALA A 715 -16.87 -38.41 2.33
CA ALA A 715 -17.68 -37.66 1.37
C ALA A 715 -17.56 -36.17 1.59
N THR A 716 -17.58 -35.39 0.53
CA THR A 716 -17.73 -33.91 0.56
C THR A 716 -19.20 -33.59 0.37
N LEU A 717 -19.79 -32.91 1.37
CA LEU A 717 -21.20 -32.50 1.42
C LEU A 717 -21.29 -30.95 1.30
N SER A 718 -22.29 -30.46 0.55
CA SER A 718 -22.56 -29.04 0.37
C SER A 718 -24.04 -28.73 0.58
#